data_af1cfd1767374360dd643df02f6daf19
#
_entry.id   af1cfd1767374360dd643df02f6daf19
#
_cell.length_a   1.000
_cell.length_b   1.000
_cell.length_c   1.000
_cell.angle_alpha   90.00
_cell.angle_beta   90.00
_cell.angle_gamma   90.00
#
_symmetry.space_group_name_H-M   'P 1'
#
loop_
_entity.id
_entity.type
_entity.pdbx_description
1 polymer ?
#
loop_
_entity_poly.entity_id
_entity_poly.type
_entity_poly.pdbx_seq_one_letter_code
_entity_poly.pdbx_strand_id
1 'polypeptide(L)'
;MTRVFTLFFLGLSVFAAGIPAGLGNRPLAFEPNRGQAAPPVRFVARGNSHDYLLSGSSLKVMGATLRFSGANSEPQAVALDLLAERHNYFHGPLSQTDIPTYRRVRYSRLYPGIDCVFYGDQKGLEFDFEVSPGANPAKIRLRWSNAKRVRLDANGELVIETLSGELRQRKPTVYQERNGRRVFITGGYRLAADGEIRFSLGRYDRKHPIVIDPVIFALDQNLILVDAMAGDPEGNLYITGQTSSSILPTTVGAVQPAYGVGTCVAYSIGPGGPSNFPCPDAFVIKLDAMGQIAYATYLGGDGFDSGSAIAVDSSGNAYVAGTTLAGTTPNNFPTTPNAAFPKPNPRGNSGFITKLNPAGSQLVYSTYIPVLVSGIAVDRQGNANFVGTTNPTAFPFPVTPGAFQTSSSNPISTSVVGKLNAAGSALVYGTYLGGSGAENIGDLGSGIAVDASGDAYVTGFSASPDFPTTPGAFQTKLPAPIGIFVSKIAPSGASLVYSTFVGPSGDSAGEGLETGGMAIRVDSQGDAIVLGATLSNTFPVTPGAFQPTGPSAPWTSGGQLNVLSKLNPAGSALVYSTYITGASALDIDTAGNAYVVGAASYGFPTTAGAFQACSHGGATDIFAVEFAPDGTVSGATYLGGSGADAASAVVALGGRSIDVAGTTNSTDFPGVVEFGTFNLAFVDNLLINDPNHPSGPCLAYTIQNAASFAEEAVAPGEVVTLRGKGIGPQKGINAQAGPNGFPTELAGVQVLFGNLPAPLLYVQSQQINAVVPWEAGSGSPNPGVSVQVTYNGASVSNAVLLNQTAPGIFLANDLTQLAAITNADGTPNSPTNPAKLGSVVTFYGTGGGAMNPPGVDGGIWPSSQLAQFTLPVSVQINYVNADVTYAGSAPGSVSGVFQINVQVPNLFSPPPTVPIVITIGGVSSPPAILAVQ
;
A
#
# COMPACT_ATOMS: atom_id res chain seq x y z
N MET A 1 -12.51 7.47 30.73
CA MET A 1 -12.11 6.06 30.53
C MET A 1 -12.31 5.52 29.10
N THR A 2 -12.72 6.34 28.14
CA THR A 2 -13.06 5.93 26.75
C THR A 2 -12.05 6.42 25.70
N ARG A 3 -10.88 6.93 26.11
CA ARG A 3 -9.90 7.53 25.19
C ARG A 3 -8.63 6.74 24.92
N VAL A 4 -8.42 5.59 25.57
CA VAL A 4 -7.16 4.84 25.48
C VAL A 4 -7.23 3.65 24.50
N PHE A 5 -8.44 3.18 24.14
CA PHE A 5 -8.59 2.02 23.21
C PHE A 5 -8.57 2.38 21.71
N THR A 6 -8.56 3.68 21.37
CA THR A 6 -8.63 4.13 19.95
C THR A 6 -7.24 4.34 19.31
N LEU A 7 -6.16 4.26 20.07
CA LEU A 7 -4.80 4.56 19.56
C LEU A 7 -4.01 3.36 19.03
N PHE A 8 -4.49 2.14 19.20
CA PHE A 8 -3.77 0.93 18.78
C PHE A 8 -4.10 0.41 17.36
N PHE A 9 -5.04 1.02 16.66
CA PHE A 9 -5.34 0.71 15.23
C PHE A 9 -4.73 1.71 14.24
N LEU A 10 -3.88 2.64 14.69
CA LEU A 10 -3.32 3.71 13.86
C LEU A 10 -1.90 3.43 13.34
N GLY A 11 -1.49 2.17 13.30
CA GLY A 11 -0.17 1.74 12.81
C GLY A 11 -0.06 1.58 11.28
N LEU A 12 -1.14 1.73 10.50
CA LEU A 12 -1.11 1.72 9.02
C LEU A 12 -2.29 2.50 8.43
N SER A 13 -2.43 3.76 8.77
CA SER A 13 -3.28 4.66 7.99
C SER A 13 -2.41 5.46 7.02
N VAL A 14 -2.12 4.86 5.87
CA VAL A 14 -1.94 5.64 4.64
C VAL A 14 -3.23 6.44 4.48
N PHE A 15 -3.13 7.76 4.43
CA PHE A 15 -4.23 8.70 4.24
C PHE A 15 -5.07 8.28 3.03
N ALA A 16 -6.16 7.55 3.27
CA ALA A 16 -7.27 7.54 2.36
C ALA A 16 -7.99 8.87 2.56
N ALA A 17 -7.78 9.82 1.66
CA ALA A 17 -8.65 10.97 1.52
C ALA A 17 -10.08 10.42 1.45
N GLY A 18 -10.92 10.79 2.43
CA GLY A 18 -12.25 10.25 2.61
C GLY A 18 -13.09 10.35 1.35
N ILE A 19 -13.38 9.21 0.73
CA ILE A 19 -14.49 9.09 -0.21
C ILE A 19 -15.76 9.20 0.62
N PRO A 20 -16.73 10.07 0.24
CA PRO A 20 -17.96 10.22 1.00
C PRO A 20 -18.66 8.87 1.17
N ALA A 21 -18.99 8.50 2.40
CA ALA A 21 -19.78 7.31 2.71
C ALA A 21 -21.12 7.37 1.94
N GLY A 22 -21.36 6.39 1.06
CA GLY A 22 -22.61 6.30 0.29
C GLY A 22 -22.45 5.79 -1.15
N LEU A 23 -21.23 5.57 -1.67
CA LEU A 23 -21.00 5.17 -3.06
C LEU A 23 -21.00 3.65 -3.32
N GLY A 24 -20.92 2.79 -2.29
CA GLY A 24 -20.72 1.35 -2.45
C GLY A 24 -21.89 0.53 -3.02
N ASN A 25 -23.13 1.08 -3.06
CA ASN A 25 -24.32 0.36 -3.55
C ASN A 25 -25.12 1.15 -4.60
N ARG A 26 -24.46 2.08 -5.32
CA ARG A 26 -25.15 2.78 -6.40
C ARG A 26 -25.20 1.92 -7.65
N PRO A 27 -26.33 1.87 -8.36
CA PRO A 27 -26.38 1.22 -9.66
C PRO A 27 -25.47 1.95 -10.65
N LEU A 28 -24.94 1.20 -11.61
CA LEU A 28 -24.24 1.79 -12.76
C LEU A 28 -25.20 2.73 -13.50
N ALA A 29 -24.81 4.00 -13.66
CA ALA A 29 -25.68 5.00 -14.26
C ALA A 29 -25.37 5.13 -15.76
N PHE A 30 -26.33 4.79 -16.60
CA PHE A 30 -26.25 4.93 -18.05
C PHE A 30 -26.78 6.29 -18.48
N GLU A 31 -25.98 7.05 -19.19
CA GLU A 31 -26.37 8.35 -19.75
C GLU A 31 -26.42 8.30 -21.28
N PRO A 32 -27.44 8.89 -21.93
CA PRO A 32 -27.46 9.04 -23.36
C PRO A 32 -26.31 9.94 -23.81
N ASN A 33 -25.60 9.53 -24.86
CA ASN A 33 -24.52 10.36 -25.40
C ASN A 33 -25.11 11.60 -26.11
N ARG A 34 -24.83 12.77 -25.56
CA ARG A 34 -25.18 14.10 -26.12
C ARG A 34 -23.94 14.88 -26.56
N GLY A 35 -22.80 14.18 -26.77
CA GLY A 35 -21.50 14.75 -27.08
C GLY A 35 -20.39 14.43 -26.08
N GLN A 36 -20.69 13.71 -24.99
CA GLN A 36 -19.71 13.30 -23.98
C GLN A 36 -18.71 12.26 -24.52
N ALA A 37 -19.09 11.53 -25.56
CA ALA A 37 -18.24 10.56 -26.24
C ALA A 37 -18.39 10.69 -27.76
N ALA A 38 -17.33 10.37 -28.49
CA ALA A 38 -17.33 10.41 -29.95
C ALA A 38 -18.32 9.38 -30.54
N PRO A 39 -18.99 9.70 -31.70
CA PRO A 39 -19.79 8.71 -32.43
C PRO A 39 -18.96 7.48 -32.80
N PRO A 40 -19.56 6.26 -32.85
CA PRO A 40 -20.99 5.93 -32.79
C PRO A 40 -21.53 5.57 -31.39
N VAL A 41 -20.92 6.03 -30.27
CA VAL A 41 -21.39 5.75 -28.92
C VAL A 41 -22.80 6.31 -28.72
N ARG A 42 -23.70 5.48 -28.17
CA ARG A 42 -25.09 5.85 -27.87
C ARG A 42 -25.35 6.10 -26.40
N PHE A 43 -24.72 5.28 -25.55
CA PHE A 43 -24.78 5.43 -24.10
C PHE A 43 -23.38 5.33 -23.51
N VAL A 44 -23.17 6.09 -22.45
CA VAL A 44 -21.98 6.03 -21.61
C VAL A 44 -22.43 5.57 -20.22
N ALA A 45 -21.72 4.61 -19.64
CA ALA A 45 -21.88 4.30 -18.23
C ALA A 45 -20.54 4.46 -17.55
N ARG A 46 -20.50 5.21 -16.45
CA ARG A 46 -19.28 5.49 -15.72
C ARG A 46 -19.22 4.60 -14.48
N GLY A 47 -18.30 3.65 -14.52
CA GLY A 47 -17.91 2.88 -13.35
C GLY A 47 -16.86 3.62 -12.52
N ASN A 48 -16.52 3.11 -11.35
CA ASN A 48 -15.52 3.72 -10.47
C ASN A 48 -14.11 3.76 -11.11
N SER A 49 -13.78 2.78 -11.95
CA SER A 49 -12.46 2.63 -12.57
C SER A 49 -12.46 2.75 -14.09
N HIS A 50 -13.59 2.51 -14.76
CA HIS A 50 -13.64 2.46 -16.22
C HIS A 50 -14.97 2.95 -16.74
N ASP A 51 -14.90 3.59 -17.93
CA ASP A 51 -16.08 3.93 -18.69
C ASP A 51 -16.49 2.78 -19.62
N TYR A 52 -17.79 2.49 -19.67
CA TYR A 52 -18.40 1.56 -20.60
C TYR A 52 -19.10 2.33 -21.70
N LEU A 53 -18.63 2.17 -22.93
CA LEU A 53 -19.13 2.89 -24.09
C LEU A 53 -19.97 1.96 -24.97
N LEU A 54 -21.29 2.13 -24.94
CA LEU A 54 -22.22 1.30 -25.71
C LEU A 54 -22.52 1.93 -27.07
N SER A 55 -22.25 1.18 -28.13
CA SER A 55 -22.62 1.50 -29.53
C SER A 55 -23.70 0.56 -30.02
N GLY A 56 -24.18 0.67 -31.27
CA GLY A 56 -25.28 -0.18 -31.74
C GLY A 56 -25.06 -1.69 -31.66
N SER A 57 -23.85 -2.17 -31.93
CA SER A 57 -23.51 -3.60 -31.92
C SER A 57 -22.19 -3.88 -31.23
N SER A 58 -21.76 -3.01 -30.31
CA SER A 58 -20.51 -3.20 -29.58
C SER A 58 -20.51 -2.47 -28.24
N LEU A 59 -19.68 -2.99 -27.32
CA LEU A 59 -19.34 -2.42 -26.04
C LEU A 59 -17.82 -2.23 -25.98
N LYS A 60 -17.37 -1.01 -25.65
CA LYS A 60 -15.94 -0.72 -25.43
C LYS A 60 -15.69 -0.51 -23.94
N VAL A 61 -14.64 -1.16 -23.42
CA VAL A 61 -14.17 -1.04 -22.03
C VAL A 61 -12.67 -1.29 -22.00
N MET A 62 -11.90 -0.56 -21.21
CA MET A 62 -10.45 -0.71 -21.03
C MET A 62 -9.68 -0.80 -22.37
N GLY A 63 -10.08 -0.01 -23.38
CA GLY A 63 -9.47 -0.05 -24.69
C GLY A 63 -9.87 -1.25 -25.58
N ALA A 64 -10.36 -2.35 -25.01
CA ALA A 64 -10.89 -3.49 -25.76
C ALA A 64 -12.35 -3.24 -26.19
N THR A 65 -12.78 -3.94 -27.24
CA THR A 65 -14.13 -3.83 -27.78
C THR A 65 -14.76 -5.21 -27.94
N LEU A 66 -15.83 -5.46 -27.20
CA LEU A 66 -16.73 -6.60 -27.42
C LEU A 66 -17.67 -6.29 -28.57
N ARG A 67 -17.63 -7.09 -29.62
CA ARG A 67 -18.51 -6.99 -30.79
C ARG A 67 -19.54 -8.12 -30.76
N PHE A 68 -20.80 -7.78 -31.04
CA PHE A 68 -21.89 -8.71 -31.26
C PHE A 68 -21.92 -9.07 -32.75
N SER A 69 -21.19 -10.14 -33.13
CA SER A 69 -20.98 -10.52 -34.54
C SER A 69 -22.27 -11.00 -35.20
N GLY A 70 -22.60 -10.45 -36.35
CA GLY A 70 -23.85 -10.75 -37.08
C GLY A 70 -25.13 -10.23 -36.42
N ALA A 71 -25.00 -9.37 -35.40
CA ALA A 71 -26.11 -8.68 -34.78
C ALA A 71 -26.64 -7.55 -35.70
N ASN A 72 -27.85 -7.08 -35.36
CA ASN A 72 -28.37 -5.84 -35.95
C ASN A 72 -27.42 -4.68 -35.65
N SER A 73 -26.95 -3.98 -36.67
CA SER A 73 -26.00 -2.85 -36.53
C SER A 73 -26.65 -1.64 -35.83
N GLU A 74 -28.00 -1.54 -35.93
CA GLU A 74 -28.76 -0.44 -35.34
C GLU A 74 -29.98 -0.97 -34.55
N PRO A 75 -29.79 -1.68 -33.44
CA PRO A 75 -30.90 -2.12 -32.61
C PRO A 75 -31.59 -0.92 -31.97
N GLN A 76 -32.90 -1.03 -31.75
CA GLN A 76 -33.61 -0.01 -30.99
C GLN A 76 -33.05 0.00 -29.54
N ALA A 77 -32.40 1.09 -29.16
CA ALA A 77 -31.88 1.29 -27.81
C ALA A 77 -32.91 2.04 -26.96
N VAL A 78 -33.31 1.48 -25.84
CA VAL A 78 -34.26 2.06 -24.89
C VAL A 78 -33.63 2.13 -23.51
N ALA A 79 -33.56 3.35 -22.96
CA ALA A 79 -33.15 3.57 -21.58
C ALA A 79 -34.32 3.25 -20.63
N LEU A 80 -34.06 2.51 -19.56
CA LEU A 80 -35.05 2.02 -18.60
C LEU A 80 -34.67 2.44 -17.19
N ASP A 81 -35.70 2.64 -16.34
CA ASP A 81 -35.53 2.93 -14.92
C ASP A 81 -34.75 4.21 -14.67
N LEU A 82 -35.37 5.36 -14.95
CA LEU A 82 -34.81 6.70 -14.72
C LEU A 82 -34.34 6.87 -13.26
N LEU A 83 -33.08 7.28 -13.09
CA LEU A 83 -32.50 7.61 -11.79
C LEU A 83 -32.77 9.09 -11.43
N ALA A 84 -32.68 9.40 -10.14
CA ALA A 84 -32.84 10.78 -9.67
C ALA A 84 -31.62 11.66 -10.01
N GLU A 85 -30.48 11.04 -10.25
CA GLU A 85 -29.22 11.74 -10.56
C GLU A 85 -29.24 12.34 -11.95
N ARG A 86 -28.58 13.52 -12.10
CA ARG A 86 -28.35 14.22 -13.35
C ARG A 86 -26.86 14.52 -13.49
N HIS A 87 -26.29 14.30 -14.64
CA HIS A 87 -24.88 14.59 -14.91
C HIS A 87 -24.70 15.89 -15.66
N ASN A 88 -23.66 16.64 -15.29
CA ASN A 88 -23.27 17.89 -15.91
C ASN A 88 -21.80 17.82 -16.33
N TYR A 89 -21.51 18.23 -17.56
CA TYR A 89 -20.16 18.28 -18.13
C TYR A 89 -19.79 19.70 -18.49
N PHE A 90 -18.70 20.19 -17.93
CA PHE A 90 -18.15 21.51 -18.19
C PHE A 90 -16.75 21.36 -18.78
N HIS A 91 -16.66 21.08 -20.08
CA HIS A 91 -15.37 20.89 -20.78
C HIS A 91 -15.30 21.83 -21.97
N GLY A 92 -14.54 22.95 -21.89
CA GLY A 92 -14.31 23.89 -22.96
C GLY A 92 -15.60 24.44 -23.56
N PRO A 93 -15.73 24.52 -24.89
CA PRO A 93 -16.96 25.05 -25.57
C PRO A 93 -18.16 24.10 -25.49
N LEU A 94 -18.00 22.88 -24.97
CA LEU A 94 -19.07 21.88 -24.78
C LEU A 94 -19.54 21.87 -23.34
N SER A 95 -20.50 22.72 -23.00
CA SER A 95 -21.24 22.62 -21.73
C SER A 95 -22.51 21.79 -21.98
N GLN A 96 -22.60 20.61 -21.37
CA GLN A 96 -23.77 19.74 -21.36
C GLN A 96 -24.29 19.61 -19.94
N THR A 97 -25.50 20.09 -19.71
CA THR A 97 -26.12 20.06 -18.39
C THR A 97 -27.41 19.26 -18.40
N ASP A 98 -27.83 18.77 -17.23
CA ASP A 98 -29.09 18.06 -17.01
C ASP A 98 -29.25 16.78 -17.85
N ILE A 99 -28.14 15.99 -17.98
CA ILE A 99 -28.18 14.71 -18.67
C ILE A 99 -28.85 13.68 -17.76
N PRO A 100 -29.98 13.07 -18.20
CA PRO A 100 -30.66 12.06 -17.40
C PRO A 100 -29.83 10.78 -17.32
N THR A 101 -29.89 10.10 -16.19
CA THR A 101 -29.24 8.82 -15.95
C THR A 101 -30.27 7.71 -15.75
N TYR A 102 -29.92 6.51 -16.17
CA TYR A 102 -30.81 5.36 -16.17
C TYR A 102 -30.11 4.13 -15.58
N ARG A 103 -30.87 3.24 -14.94
CA ARG A 103 -30.34 2.01 -14.35
C ARG A 103 -30.03 0.94 -15.38
N ARG A 104 -30.76 0.91 -16.50
CA ARG A 104 -30.66 -0.13 -17.52
C ARG A 104 -30.79 0.44 -18.94
N VAL A 105 -30.16 -0.25 -19.90
CA VAL A 105 -30.32 0.01 -21.33
C VAL A 105 -30.68 -1.29 -22.04
N ARG A 106 -31.81 -1.32 -22.76
CA ARG A 106 -32.22 -2.47 -23.55
C ARG A 106 -31.95 -2.22 -25.04
N TYR A 107 -31.28 -3.17 -25.68
CA TYR A 107 -31.15 -3.25 -27.14
C TYR A 107 -32.13 -4.28 -27.66
N SER A 108 -33.27 -3.80 -28.17
CA SER A 108 -34.34 -4.69 -28.66
C SER A 108 -33.96 -5.26 -30.02
N ARG A 109 -34.24 -6.55 -30.23
CA ARG A 109 -33.92 -7.27 -31.47
C ARG A 109 -32.46 -7.19 -31.87
N LEU A 110 -31.54 -7.29 -30.93
CA LEU A 110 -30.11 -7.34 -31.22
C LEU A 110 -29.81 -8.53 -32.17
N TYR A 111 -30.48 -9.67 -31.96
CA TYR A 111 -30.59 -10.76 -32.93
C TYR A 111 -32.06 -11.11 -33.12
N PRO A 112 -32.47 -11.82 -34.20
CA PRO A 112 -33.82 -12.22 -34.41
C PRO A 112 -34.43 -13.00 -33.22
N GLY A 113 -35.39 -12.39 -32.51
CA GLY A 113 -36.01 -12.91 -31.32
C GLY A 113 -35.16 -12.89 -30.05
N ILE A 114 -34.09 -12.05 -30.01
CA ILE A 114 -33.19 -11.93 -28.88
C ILE A 114 -32.91 -10.47 -28.59
N ASP A 115 -33.21 -10.03 -27.39
CA ASP A 115 -32.88 -8.72 -26.84
C ASP A 115 -31.61 -8.82 -25.99
N CYS A 116 -30.93 -7.68 -25.76
CA CYS A 116 -29.80 -7.58 -24.82
C CYS A 116 -30.08 -6.45 -23.85
N VAL A 117 -30.01 -6.71 -22.55
CA VAL A 117 -30.24 -5.72 -21.49
C VAL A 117 -28.94 -5.49 -20.74
N PHE A 118 -28.41 -4.28 -20.78
CA PHE A 118 -27.23 -3.85 -20.04
C PHE A 118 -27.67 -3.23 -18.71
N TYR A 119 -27.00 -3.61 -17.64
CA TYR A 119 -27.19 -3.09 -16.30
C TYR A 119 -25.92 -3.35 -15.48
N GLY A 120 -25.94 -3.08 -14.20
CA GLY A 120 -24.80 -3.34 -13.33
C GLY A 120 -24.81 -2.45 -12.11
N ASP A 121 -23.76 -2.55 -11.35
CA ASP A 121 -23.45 -1.68 -10.23
C ASP A 121 -22.06 -1.06 -10.42
N GLN A 122 -21.57 -0.37 -9.41
CA GLN A 122 -20.22 0.23 -9.48
C GLN A 122 -19.08 -0.81 -9.57
N LYS A 123 -19.41 -2.10 -9.42
CA LYS A 123 -18.47 -3.23 -9.46
C LYS A 123 -18.24 -3.76 -10.88
N GLY A 124 -19.23 -3.65 -11.75
CA GLY A 124 -19.10 -4.13 -13.12
C GLY A 124 -20.35 -3.96 -13.95
N LEU A 125 -20.16 -4.13 -15.25
CA LEU A 125 -21.22 -4.15 -16.23
C LEU A 125 -21.71 -5.60 -16.39
N GLU A 126 -23.02 -5.79 -16.27
CA GLU A 126 -23.71 -7.01 -16.57
C GLU A 126 -24.58 -6.84 -17.83
N PHE A 127 -24.82 -7.91 -18.55
CA PHE A 127 -25.79 -7.88 -19.66
C PHE A 127 -26.43 -9.23 -19.88
N ASP A 128 -27.73 -9.22 -20.03
CA ASP A 128 -28.55 -10.41 -20.28
C ASP A 128 -28.94 -10.53 -21.76
N PHE A 129 -28.80 -11.73 -22.32
CA PHE A 129 -29.55 -12.07 -23.54
C PHE A 129 -30.89 -12.70 -23.17
N GLU A 130 -31.96 -11.95 -23.43
CA GLU A 130 -33.33 -12.44 -23.28
C GLU A 130 -33.74 -13.12 -24.60
N VAL A 131 -33.75 -14.44 -24.62
CA VAL A 131 -34.09 -15.25 -25.81
C VAL A 131 -35.58 -15.62 -25.77
N SER A 132 -36.33 -15.10 -26.71
CA SER A 132 -37.78 -15.40 -26.82
C SER A 132 -38.07 -16.87 -27.13
N PRO A 133 -39.26 -17.40 -26.76
CA PRO A 133 -39.65 -18.75 -27.10
C PRO A 133 -39.52 -19.03 -28.61
N GLY A 134 -38.86 -20.15 -28.95
CA GLY A 134 -38.62 -20.53 -30.33
C GLY A 134 -37.44 -19.85 -31.04
N ALA A 135 -36.86 -18.78 -30.48
CA ALA A 135 -35.66 -18.16 -31.00
C ALA A 135 -34.44 -19.07 -30.85
N ASN A 136 -33.41 -18.85 -31.69
CA ASN A 136 -32.22 -19.68 -31.70
C ASN A 136 -31.03 -18.97 -31.01
N PRO A 137 -30.68 -19.36 -29.76
CA PRO A 137 -29.55 -18.74 -29.04
C PRO A 137 -28.18 -18.98 -29.70
N ALA A 138 -28.03 -19.97 -30.60
CA ALA A 138 -26.79 -20.20 -31.34
C ALA A 138 -26.46 -19.05 -32.34
N LYS A 139 -27.38 -18.11 -32.54
CA LYS A 139 -27.10 -16.90 -33.32
C LYS A 139 -26.28 -15.87 -32.55
N ILE A 140 -26.23 -15.96 -31.23
CA ILE A 140 -25.41 -15.05 -30.41
C ILE A 140 -23.93 -15.42 -30.64
N ARG A 141 -23.18 -14.47 -31.15
CA ARG A 141 -21.74 -14.60 -31.42
C ARG A 141 -21.03 -13.38 -30.91
N LEU A 142 -20.02 -13.58 -30.10
CA LEU A 142 -19.24 -12.55 -29.47
C LEU A 142 -17.81 -12.58 -30.00
N ARG A 143 -17.17 -11.41 -30.13
CA ARG A 143 -15.76 -11.32 -30.49
C ARG A 143 -15.14 -10.12 -29.79
N TRP A 144 -14.06 -10.35 -29.04
CA TRP A 144 -13.23 -9.30 -28.52
C TRP A 144 -12.22 -8.83 -29.58
N SER A 145 -12.10 -7.53 -29.78
CA SER A 145 -11.11 -6.87 -30.63
C SER A 145 -10.35 -5.82 -29.80
N ASN A 146 -9.13 -5.49 -30.25
CA ASN A 146 -8.18 -4.66 -29.51
C ASN A 146 -7.78 -5.26 -28.14
N ALA A 147 -7.90 -6.57 -27.97
CA ALA A 147 -7.34 -7.34 -26.87
C ALA A 147 -6.02 -7.99 -27.32
N LYS A 148 -5.04 -8.08 -26.40
CA LYS A 148 -3.78 -8.79 -26.67
C LYS A 148 -4.03 -10.30 -26.86
N ARG A 149 -4.92 -10.84 -26.02
CA ARG A 149 -5.26 -12.26 -26.00
C ARG A 149 -6.66 -12.48 -25.45
N VAL A 150 -7.33 -13.53 -25.90
CA VAL A 150 -8.59 -14.03 -25.33
C VAL A 150 -8.46 -15.53 -25.15
N ARG A 151 -8.72 -16.03 -23.96
CA ARG A 151 -8.63 -17.47 -23.64
C ARG A 151 -9.78 -17.88 -22.71
N LEU A 152 -10.08 -19.17 -22.68
CA LEU A 152 -10.90 -19.78 -21.63
C LEU A 152 -9.96 -20.33 -20.56
N ASP A 153 -10.25 -20.03 -19.32
CA ASP A 153 -9.55 -20.60 -18.17
C ASP A 153 -10.13 -21.98 -17.77
N ALA A 154 -9.54 -22.60 -16.76
CA ALA A 154 -9.95 -23.91 -16.26
C ALA A 154 -11.39 -23.91 -15.66
N ASN A 155 -11.89 -22.76 -15.19
CA ASN A 155 -13.23 -22.59 -14.63
C ASN A 155 -14.28 -22.33 -15.73
N GLY A 156 -13.86 -22.19 -16.98
CA GLY A 156 -14.72 -21.88 -18.13
C GLY A 156 -15.09 -20.40 -18.20
N GLU A 157 -14.31 -19.51 -17.61
CA GLU A 157 -14.39 -18.05 -17.74
C GLU A 157 -13.59 -17.57 -18.95
N LEU A 158 -14.05 -16.49 -19.58
CA LEU A 158 -13.24 -15.83 -20.61
C LEU A 158 -12.31 -14.81 -19.93
N VAL A 159 -11.04 -14.97 -20.21
CA VAL A 159 -10.00 -14.03 -19.79
C VAL A 159 -9.59 -13.23 -21.02
N ILE A 160 -9.70 -11.90 -20.93
CA ILE A 160 -9.44 -10.95 -22.00
C ILE A 160 -8.30 -10.03 -21.56
N GLU A 161 -7.11 -10.27 -22.09
CA GLU A 161 -5.92 -9.45 -21.85
C GLU A 161 -6.00 -8.17 -22.70
N THR A 162 -6.03 -7.01 -22.07
CA THR A 162 -6.08 -5.70 -22.74
C THR A 162 -4.72 -4.99 -22.63
N LEU A 163 -4.60 -3.80 -23.21
CA LEU A 163 -3.43 -2.94 -23.00
C LEU A 163 -3.42 -2.30 -21.60
N SER A 164 -4.58 -2.25 -20.94
CA SER A 164 -4.80 -1.54 -19.67
C SER A 164 -5.16 -2.52 -18.53
N GLY A 165 -4.86 -3.82 -18.65
CA GLY A 165 -5.17 -4.84 -17.66
C GLY A 165 -6.01 -5.99 -18.20
N GLU A 166 -6.46 -6.88 -17.32
CA GLU A 166 -7.25 -8.06 -17.63
C GLU A 166 -8.74 -7.81 -17.35
N LEU A 167 -9.60 -8.18 -18.30
CA LEU A 167 -11.04 -8.28 -18.12
C LEU A 167 -11.42 -9.75 -18.01
N ARG A 168 -12.30 -10.07 -17.10
CA ARG A 168 -12.88 -11.40 -16.98
C ARG A 168 -14.36 -11.37 -17.30
N GLN A 169 -14.80 -12.36 -18.06
CA GLN A 169 -16.22 -12.61 -18.31
C GLN A 169 -16.58 -13.97 -17.73
N ARG A 170 -17.33 -13.97 -16.62
CA ARG A 170 -17.71 -15.19 -15.90
C ARG A 170 -18.42 -16.18 -16.79
N LYS A 171 -18.30 -17.46 -16.44
CA LYS A 171 -19.13 -18.49 -17.02
C LYS A 171 -20.61 -18.10 -16.88
N PRO A 172 -21.40 -18.07 -17.98
CA PRO A 172 -22.74 -17.51 -17.96
C PRO A 172 -23.68 -18.32 -17.08
N THR A 173 -24.44 -17.64 -16.26
CA THR A 173 -25.61 -18.20 -15.61
C THR A 173 -26.75 -18.29 -16.64
N VAL A 174 -27.31 -19.48 -16.83
CA VAL A 174 -28.39 -19.69 -17.80
C VAL A 174 -29.60 -20.25 -17.08
N TYR A 175 -30.78 -19.65 -17.29
CA TYR A 175 -32.00 -20.10 -16.66
C TYR A 175 -33.24 -19.87 -17.50
N GLN A 176 -34.32 -20.57 -17.16
CA GLN A 176 -35.69 -20.34 -17.65
C GLN A 176 -36.61 -20.04 -16.46
N GLU A 177 -37.51 -19.11 -16.62
CA GLU A 177 -38.56 -18.88 -15.63
C GLU A 177 -39.78 -19.78 -15.92
N ARG A 178 -40.16 -20.61 -14.94
CA ARG A 178 -41.34 -21.47 -15.00
C ARG A 178 -42.11 -21.36 -13.71
N ASN A 179 -43.38 -20.99 -13.81
CA ASN A 179 -44.27 -20.85 -12.66
C ASN A 179 -43.68 -19.98 -11.52
N GLY A 180 -43.02 -18.89 -11.88
CA GLY A 180 -42.39 -17.96 -10.92
C GLY A 180 -41.12 -18.49 -10.26
N ARG A 181 -40.50 -19.58 -10.75
CA ARG A 181 -39.26 -20.15 -10.27
C ARG A 181 -38.20 -20.20 -11.39
N ARG A 182 -36.93 -19.90 -11.07
CA ARG A 182 -35.83 -20.08 -11.98
C ARG A 182 -35.39 -21.54 -12.03
N VAL A 183 -35.37 -22.10 -13.25
CA VAL A 183 -34.85 -23.44 -13.54
C VAL A 183 -33.51 -23.24 -14.26
N PHE A 184 -32.43 -23.55 -13.57
CA PHE A 184 -31.06 -23.38 -14.12
C PHE A 184 -30.75 -24.42 -15.19
N ILE A 185 -30.02 -23.97 -16.22
CA ILE A 185 -29.60 -24.76 -17.37
C ILE A 185 -28.08 -24.76 -17.39
N THR A 186 -27.44 -25.88 -17.69
CA THR A 186 -25.99 -25.91 -17.87
C THR A 186 -25.59 -24.94 -19.00
N GLY A 187 -24.77 -23.94 -18.68
CA GLY A 187 -24.26 -22.93 -19.61
C GLY A 187 -22.74 -22.91 -19.64
N GLY A 188 -22.15 -22.40 -20.70
CA GLY A 188 -20.70 -22.20 -20.82
C GLY A 188 -20.33 -21.50 -22.12
N TYR A 189 -19.05 -21.17 -22.27
CA TYR A 189 -18.48 -20.63 -23.51
C TYR A 189 -17.83 -21.71 -24.35
N ARG A 190 -17.78 -21.45 -25.66
CA ARG A 190 -16.91 -22.12 -26.63
C ARG A 190 -16.12 -21.06 -27.39
N LEU A 191 -14.83 -21.07 -27.25
CA LEU A 191 -13.92 -20.22 -28.02
C LEU A 191 -13.43 -20.97 -29.27
N ALA A 192 -13.77 -20.45 -30.44
CA ALA A 192 -13.34 -21.00 -31.72
C ALA A 192 -11.91 -20.55 -32.06
N ALA A 193 -11.21 -21.28 -32.93
CA ALA A 193 -9.84 -20.96 -33.33
C ALA A 193 -9.69 -19.59 -34.01
N ASP A 194 -10.74 -19.06 -34.59
CA ASP A 194 -10.80 -17.72 -35.20
C ASP A 194 -11.10 -16.60 -34.19
N GLY A 195 -11.21 -16.95 -32.87
CA GLY A 195 -11.51 -16.00 -31.80
C GLY A 195 -12.99 -15.68 -31.64
N GLU A 196 -13.91 -16.35 -32.34
CA GLU A 196 -15.34 -16.21 -32.13
C GLU A 196 -15.77 -16.97 -30.86
N ILE A 197 -16.55 -16.32 -30.00
CA ILE A 197 -17.08 -16.87 -28.76
C ILE A 197 -18.56 -17.19 -28.95
N ARG A 198 -18.97 -18.39 -28.57
CA ARG A 198 -20.36 -18.86 -28.62
C ARG A 198 -20.77 -19.43 -27.28
N PHE A 199 -22.07 -19.45 -27.01
CA PHE A 199 -22.63 -20.14 -25.84
C PHE A 199 -22.85 -21.60 -26.11
N SER A 200 -22.50 -22.44 -25.12
CA SER A 200 -22.81 -23.87 -25.06
C SER A 200 -23.92 -24.03 -24.04
N LEU A 201 -25.09 -24.50 -24.47
CA LEU A 201 -26.28 -24.67 -23.62
C LEU A 201 -26.63 -26.13 -23.47
N GLY A 202 -27.03 -26.55 -22.26
CA GLY A 202 -27.64 -27.84 -22.00
C GLY A 202 -29.06 -27.94 -22.57
N ARG A 203 -29.79 -29.03 -22.21
CA ARG A 203 -31.18 -29.23 -22.64
C ARG A 203 -32.11 -28.23 -21.96
N TYR A 204 -32.98 -27.60 -22.75
CA TYR A 204 -33.96 -26.63 -22.26
C TYR A 204 -35.26 -26.75 -23.05
N ASP A 205 -36.34 -26.19 -22.49
CA ASP A 205 -37.66 -26.18 -23.15
C ASP A 205 -37.80 -24.97 -24.07
N ARG A 206 -37.90 -25.21 -25.38
CA ARG A 206 -38.02 -24.15 -26.39
C ARG A 206 -39.33 -23.34 -26.34
N LYS A 207 -40.30 -23.78 -25.54
CA LYS A 207 -41.59 -23.08 -25.36
C LYS A 207 -41.49 -21.95 -24.31
N HIS A 208 -40.41 -21.87 -23.56
CA HIS A 208 -40.18 -20.87 -22.53
C HIS A 208 -39.00 -19.99 -22.88
N PRO A 209 -38.99 -18.71 -22.45
CA PRO A 209 -37.87 -17.84 -22.67
C PRO A 209 -36.62 -18.35 -21.92
N ILE A 210 -35.44 -18.04 -22.44
CA ILE A 210 -34.14 -18.30 -21.77
C ILE A 210 -33.52 -16.97 -21.47
N VAL A 211 -32.93 -16.83 -20.29
CA VAL A 211 -32.00 -15.76 -19.95
C VAL A 211 -30.60 -16.36 -19.92
N ILE A 212 -29.66 -15.72 -20.65
CA ILE A 212 -28.24 -16.03 -20.64
C ILE A 212 -27.57 -14.79 -20.08
N ASP A 213 -27.03 -14.91 -18.87
CA ASP A 213 -26.44 -13.85 -18.06
C ASP A 213 -24.93 -14.02 -17.97
N PRO A 214 -24.14 -13.40 -18.88
CA PRO A 214 -22.70 -13.28 -18.79
C PRO A 214 -22.31 -11.99 -18.07
N VAL A 215 -21.69 -12.10 -16.93
CA VAL A 215 -21.17 -10.96 -16.16
C VAL A 215 -19.80 -10.59 -16.65
N ILE A 216 -19.59 -9.33 -17.09
CA ILE A 216 -18.27 -8.75 -17.31
C ILE A 216 -17.94 -7.91 -16.09
N PHE A 217 -16.88 -8.26 -15.41
CA PHE A 217 -16.36 -7.43 -14.35
C PHE A 217 -14.88 -7.10 -14.63
N ALA A 218 -14.53 -5.85 -14.42
CA ALA A 218 -13.18 -5.50 -14.01
C ALA A 218 -13.09 -5.89 -12.53
N LEU A 219 -12.02 -6.54 -12.13
CA LEU A 219 -11.85 -7.03 -10.76
C LEU A 219 -12.11 -5.90 -9.75
N ASP A 220 -12.95 -6.19 -8.78
CA ASP A 220 -13.58 -5.23 -7.89
C ASP A 220 -12.61 -4.55 -6.95
N GLN A 221 -12.84 -3.26 -6.63
CA GLN A 221 -12.05 -2.42 -5.72
C GLN A 221 -12.27 -2.73 -4.23
N ASN A 222 -12.95 -3.81 -3.87
CA ASN A 222 -13.18 -4.14 -2.48
C ASN A 222 -11.93 -4.80 -1.89
N LEU A 223 -11.35 -4.12 -0.93
CA LEU A 223 -10.15 -4.46 -0.20
C LEU A 223 -10.07 -5.95 0.16
N ILE A 224 -9.16 -6.66 -0.48
CA ILE A 224 -8.57 -7.87 0.06
C ILE A 224 -7.26 -7.42 0.70
N LEU A 225 -7.18 -7.47 2.02
CA LEU A 225 -5.94 -7.19 2.75
C LEU A 225 -5.33 -8.52 3.15
N VAL A 226 -4.10 -8.77 2.71
CA VAL A 226 -3.32 -9.93 3.14
C VAL A 226 -2.55 -9.54 4.39
N ASP A 227 -2.84 -10.23 5.50
CA ASP A 227 -2.19 -9.98 6.80
C ASP A 227 -1.09 -11.01 7.07
N ALA A 228 -1.25 -12.27 6.64
CA ALA A 228 -0.26 -13.31 6.88
C ALA A 228 -0.26 -14.41 5.80
N MET A 229 0.91 -15.04 5.63
CA MET A 229 1.13 -16.22 4.80
C MET A 229 1.92 -17.29 5.54
N ALA A 230 1.72 -18.55 5.12
CA ALA A 230 2.52 -19.71 5.53
C ALA A 230 2.72 -20.66 4.33
N GLY A 231 3.85 -21.37 4.29
CA GLY A 231 4.13 -22.39 3.30
C GLY A 231 4.14 -23.79 3.90
N ASP A 232 3.84 -24.80 3.07
CA ASP A 232 4.10 -26.20 3.42
C ASP A 232 5.33 -26.76 2.69
N PRO A 233 5.88 -27.92 3.10
CA PRO A 233 7.06 -28.50 2.47
C PRO A 233 6.87 -28.89 0.99
N GLU A 234 5.63 -29.03 0.53
CA GLU A 234 5.27 -29.32 -0.85
C GLU A 234 5.29 -28.08 -1.74
N GLY A 235 5.51 -26.87 -1.14
CA GLY A 235 5.55 -25.58 -1.84
C GLY A 235 4.17 -24.96 -2.02
N ASN A 236 3.12 -25.44 -1.34
CA ASN A 236 1.84 -24.76 -1.34
C ASN A 236 1.87 -23.55 -0.39
N LEU A 237 1.17 -22.50 -0.77
CA LEU A 237 1.00 -21.28 0.03
C LEU A 237 -0.39 -21.18 0.63
N TYR A 238 -0.45 -20.71 1.87
CA TYR A 238 -1.68 -20.47 2.60
C TYR A 238 -1.72 -19.01 3.01
N ILE A 239 -2.76 -18.31 2.64
CA ILE A 239 -2.90 -16.86 2.75
C ILE A 239 -4.14 -16.55 3.57
N THR A 240 -4.03 -15.61 4.49
CA THR A 240 -5.16 -15.10 5.28
C THR A 240 -5.08 -13.59 5.44
N GLY A 241 -6.20 -13.02 5.84
CA GLY A 241 -6.36 -11.59 6.07
C GLY A 241 -7.83 -11.26 6.23
N GLN A 242 -8.24 -10.11 5.75
CA GLN A 242 -9.62 -9.66 5.80
C GLN A 242 -10.11 -9.16 4.44
N THR A 243 -11.39 -9.31 4.19
CA THR A 243 -12.02 -8.81 2.96
C THR A 243 -13.45 -8.35 3.20
N SER A 244 -13.80 -7.20 2.62
CA SER A 244 -15.19 -6.78 2.48
C SER A 244 -15.78 -7.14 1.11
N SER A 245 -15.03 -7.87 0.29
CA SER A 245 -15.44 -8.33 -1.03
C SER A 245 -16.37 -9.55 -0.95
N SER A 246 -17.55 -9.46 -1.57
CA SER A 246 -18.48 -10.59 -1.72
C SER A 246 -18.11 -11.53 -2.89
N ILE A 247 -16.96 -11.28 -3.55
CA ILE A 247 -16.55 -12.00 -4.78
C ILE A 247 -15.20 -12.71 -4.65
N LEU A 248 -14.78 -13.04 -3.42
CA LEU A 248 -13.63 -13.94 -3.25
C LEU A 248 -13.86 -15.20 -4.11
N PRO A 249 -12.86 -15.67 -4.90
CA PRO A 249 -13.00 -16.82 -5.80
C PRO A 249 -13.11 -18.13 -5.01
N THR A 250 -14.17 -18.27 -4.20
CA THR A 250 -14.42 -19.47 -3.39
C THR A 250 -14.55 -20.71 -4.27
N THR A 251 -13.97 -21.81 -3.82
CA THR A 251 -13.96 -23.08 -4.57
C THR A 251 -15.18 -23.94 -4.22
N VAL A 252 -15.52 -24.86 -5.14
CA VAL A 252 -16.58 -25.84 -4.89
C VAL A 252 -16.21 -26.71 -3.68
N GLY A 253 -17.11 -26.75 -2.69
CA GLY A 253 -16.88 -27.47 -1.44
C GLY A 253 -16.17 -26.67 -0.35
N ALA A 254 -15.94 -25.38 -0.54
CA ALA A 254 -15.40 -24.50 0.50
C ALA A 254 -16.29 -24.52 1.75
N VAL A 255 -15.68 -24.43 2.91
CA VAL A 255 -16.40 -24.39 4.22
C VAL A 255 -17.43 -23.27 4.26
N GLN A 256 -17.05 -22.08 3.80
CA GLN A 256 -17.93 -20.91 3.74
C GLN A 256 -17.80 -20.27 2.34
N PRO A 257 -18.67 -20.68 1.40
CA PRO A 257 -18.61 -20.19 0.02
C PRO A 257 -19.19 -18.78 -0.15
N ALA A 258 -19.88 -18.25 0.84
CA ALA A 258 -20.53 -16.94 0.80
C ALA A 258 -20.02 -16.01 1.89
N TYR A 259 -19.92 -14.74 1.55
CA TYR A 259 -19.58 -13.62 2.44
C TYR A 259 -20.66 -13.40 3.51
N GLY A 260 -20.27 -13.13 4.75
CA GLY A 260 -21.17 -12.74 5.83
C GLY A 260 -21.78 -11.35 5.57
N VAL A 261 -23.08 -11.20 5.76
CA VAL A 261 -23.83 -9.96 5.45
C VAL A 261 -24.06 -9.11 6.70
N GLY A 262 -23.02 -8.76 7.43
CA GLY A 262 -23.13 -7.91 8.61
C GLY A 262 -22.92 -6.42 8.32
N THR A 263 -23.30 -5.60 9.31
CA THR A 263 -23.10 -4.15 9.28
C THR A 263 -22.28 -3.73 10.48
N CYS A 264 -21.15 -3.10 10.22
CA CYS A 264 -20.27 -2.52 11.21
C CYS A 264 -20.43 -1.00 11.27
N VAL A 265 -20.08 -0.41 12.40
CA VAL A 265 -20.20 1.03 12.65
C VAL A 265 -18.82 1.63 12.86
N ALA A 266 -18.40 2.53 11.98
CA ALA A 266 -17.23 3.35 12.21
C ALA A 266 -17.62 4.61 12.99
N TYR A 267 -17.00 4.82 14.15
CA TYR A 267 -17.12 6.06 14.91
C TYR A 267 -16.06 7.06 14.43
N SER A 268 -16.47 8.03 13.61
CA SER A 268 -15.62 9.14 13.21
C SER A 268 -15.46 10.13 14.37
N ILE A 269 -14.22 10.57 14.67
CA ILE A 269 -13.93 11.63 15.66
C ILE A 269 -14.14 13.04 15.04
N GLY A 270 -14.88 13.17 13.94
CA GLY A 270 -15.18 14.42 13.24
C GLY A 270 -16.67 14.72 13.18
N PRO A 271 -17.08 15.86 12.62
CA PRO A 271 -18.48 16.30 12.58
C PRO A 271 -19.43 15.47 11.72
N GLY A 272 -19.00 14.29 11.24
CA GLY A 272 -19.77 13.44 10.32
C GLY A 272 -20.65 12.36 10.96
N GLY A 273 -20.62 12.15 12.27
CA GLY A 273 -21.39 11.06 12.94
C GLY A 273 -20.92 9.63 12.55
N PRO A 274 -21.51 8.58 13.18
CA PRO A 274 -21.16 7.21 12.87
C PRO A 274 -21.60 6.82 11.46
N SER A 275 -20.71 6.17 10.70
CA SER A 275 -21.01 5.62 9.36
C SER A 275 -21.10 4.10 9.39
N ASN A 276 -22.08 3.54 8.70
CA ASN A 276 -22.26 2.10 8.56
C ASN A 276 -21.48 1.61 7.33
N PHE A 277 -20.79 0.47 7.46
CA PHE A 277 -20.08 -0.20 6.37
C PHE A 277 -20.27 -1.73 6.49
N PRO A 278 -20.13 -2.50 5.38
CA PRO A 278 -20.16 -3.96 5.45
C PRO A 278 -19.02 -4.46 6.34
N CYS A 279 -19.35 -5.34 7.32
CA CYS A 279 -18.30 -5.94 8.15
C CYS A 279 -17.39 -6.81 7.31
N PRO A 280 -16.06 -6.66 7.36
CA PRO A 280 -15.16 -7.59 6.67
C PRO A 280 -15.18 -8.97 7.30
N ASP A 281 -15.02 -10.01 6.46
CA ASP A 281 -14.77 -11.39 6.88
C ASP A 281 -13.26 -11.70 6.75
N ALA A 282 -12.75 -12.57 7.61
CA ALA A 282 -11.49 -13.24 7.33
C ALA A 282 -11.66 -14.17 6.12
N PHE A 283 -10.56 -14.50 5.46
CA PHE A 283 -10.52 -15.45 4.36
C PHE A 283 -9.32 -16.37 4.46
N VAL A 284 -9.41 -17.51 3.76
CA VAL A 284 -8.27 -18.42 3.58
C VAL A 284 -8.19 -18.82 2.12
N ILE A 285 -7.01 -18.63 1.51
CA ILE A 285 -6.70 -19.08 0.17
C ILE A 285 -5.50 -20.02 0.26
N LYS A 286 -5.60 -21.21 -0.35
CA LYS A 286 -4.45 -22.08 -0.61
C LYS A 286 -4.12 -22.03 -2.10
N LEU A 287 -2.87 -21.70 -2.41
CA LEU A 287 -2.27 -21.88 -3.73
C LEU A 287 -1.44 -23.16 -3.73
N ASP A 288 -1.50 -23.91 -4.81
CA ASP A 288 -0.57 -25.02 -5.02
C ASP A 288 0.83 -24.52 -5.44
N ALA A 289 1.81 -25.39 -5.51
CA ALA A 289 3.19 -25.08 -5.91
C ALA A 289 3.33 -24.48 -7.32
N MET A 290 2.27 -24.46 -8.12
CA MET A 290 2.20 -23.82 -9.44
C MET A 290 1.45 -22.48 -9.39
N GLY A 291 1.11 -21.98 -8.19
CA GLY A 291 0.37 -20.75 -7.98
C GLY A 291 -1.12 -20.84 -8.34
N GLN A 292 -1.69 -22.04 -8.51
CA GLN A 292 -3.12 -22.22 -8.80
C GLN A 292 -3.91 -22.28 -7.49
N ILE A 293 -5.12 -21.69 -7.46
CA ILE A 293 -6.00 -21.78 -6.29
C ILE A 293 -6.45 -23.22 -6.09
N ALA A 294 -5.92 -23.87 -5.07
CA ALA A 294 -6.32 -25.20 -4.63
C ALA A 294 -7.67 -25.12 -3.86
N TYR A 295 -7.81 -24.15 -2.96
CA TYR A 295 -9.10 -23.77 -2.39
C TYR A 295 -9.08 -22.30 -1.96
N ALA A 296 -10.28 -21.71 -1.88
CA ALA A 296 -10.54 -20.40 -1.30
C ALA A 296 -11.87 -20.43 -0.55
N THR A 297 -11.92 -19.86 0.66
CA THR A 297 -13.09 -19.81 1.54
C THR A 297 -13.11 -18.52 2.36
N TYR A 298 -14.30 -18.00 2.65
CA TYR A 298 -14.47 -17.03 3.72
C TYR A 298 -14.38 -17.74 5.07
N LEU A 299 -14.19 -16.96 6.12
CA LEU A 299 -14.19 -17.42 7.50
C LEU A 299 -14.68 -16.27 8.40
N GLY A 300 -15.98 -16.20 8.66
CA GLY A 300 -16.55 -15.10 9.42
C GLY A 300 -18.02 -15.33 9.78
N GLY A 301 -18.56 -14.35 10.51
CA GLY A 301 -19.96 -14.25 10.88
C GLY A 301 -20.61 -12.97 10.35
N ASP A 302 -21.52 -12.38 11.13
CA ASP A 302 -22.12 -11.07 10.81
C ASP A 302 -21.31 -9.92 11.41
N GLY A 303 -20.15 -10.20 12.04
CA GLY A 303 -19.29 -9.23 12.69
C GLY A 303 -18.09 -8.83 11.84
N PHE A 304 -17.20 -8.07 12.46
CA PHE A 304 -15.87 -7.79 11.89
C PHE A 304 -14.96 -8.99 12.17
N ASP A 305 -14.49 -9.66 11.15
CA ASP A 305 -13.61 -10.82 11.24
C ASP A 305 -12.33 -10.60 10.44
N SER A 306 -11.17 -10.83 11.06
CA SER A 306 -9.85 -10.68 10.42
C SER A 306 -8.94 -11.83 10.81
N GLY A 307 -8.29 -12.47 9.82
CA GLY A 307 -7.25 -13.47 10.03
C GLY A 307 -5.89 -12.80 10.17
N SER A 308 -5.40 -12.64 11.40
CA SER A 308 -4.15 -11.94 11.69
C SER A 308 -2.90 -12.80 11.52
N ALA A 309 -3.04 -14.14 11.64
CA ALA A 309 -1.92 -15.07 11.54
C ALA A 309 -2.37 -16.43 11.01
N ILE A 310 -1.47 -17.12 10.31
CA ILE A 310 -1.71 -18.45 9.75
C ILE A 310 -0.46 -19.34 9.95
N ALA A 311 -0.70 -20.62 10.26
CA ALA A 311 0.34 -21.64 10.31
C ALA A 311 -0.19 -22.93 9.66
N VAL A 312 0.71 -23.83 9.24
CA VAL A 312 0.35 -25.07 8.54
C VAL A 312 1.07 -26.24 9.20
N ASP A 313 0.36 -27.37 9.41
CA ASP A 313 1.00 -28.60 9.87
C ASP A 313 1.52 -29.45 8.70
N SER A 314 2.34 -30.45 9.01
CA SER A 314 2.92 -31.35 8.01
C SER A 314 1.90 -32.19 7.21
N SER A 315 0.62 -32.15 7.59
CA SER A 315 -0.48 -32.80 6.87
C SER A 315 -1.23 -31.83 5.94
N GLY A 316 -0.80 -30.56 5.88
CA GLY A 316 -1.42 -29.51 5.06
C GLY A 316 -2.71 -28.93 5.68
N ASN A 317 -2.97 -29.12 6.99
CA ASN A 317 -4.07 -28.42 7.64
C ASN A 317 -3.64 -26.98 7.93
N ALA A 318 -4.52 -26.02 7.64
CA ALA A 318 -4.30 -24.60 7.92
C ALA A 318 -4.88 -24.21 9.27
N TYR A 319 -4.08 -23.55 10.09
CA TYR A 319 -4.48 -22.99 11.37
C TYR A 319 -4.50 -21.46 11.26
N VAL A 320 -5.67 -20.89 11.35
CA VAL A 320 -5.90 -19.44 11.23
C VAL A 320 -6.26 -18.89 12.61
N ALA A 321 -5.59 -17.83 13.00
CA ALA A 321 -5.88 -17.10 14.21
C ALA A 321 -6.16 -15.62 13.89
N GLY A 322 -7.00 -15.00 14.69
CA GLY A 322 -7.34 -13.62 14.45
C GLY A 322 -8.34 -13.03 15.42
N THR A 323 -9.02 -12.01 14.98
CA THR A 323 -9.98 -11.23 15.76
C THR A 323 -11.37 -11.37 15.18
N THR A 324 -12.37 -11.50 16.05
CA THR A 324 -13.79 -11.47 15.71
C THR A 324 -14.54 -10.53 16.66
N LEU A 325 -15.19 -9.52 16.11
CA LEU A 325 -15.93 -8.50 16.86
C LEU A 325 -17.39 -8.54 16.50
N ALA A 326 -18.26 -8.31 17.48
CA ALA A 326 -19.70 -8.15 17.19
C ALA A 326 -19.95 -6.91 16.30
N GLY A 327 -20.76 -7.07 15.26
CA GLY A 327 -21.33 -5.95 14.50
C GLY A 327 -22.54 -5.33 15.20
N THR A 328 -23.55 -4.98 14.44
CA THR A 328 -24.87 -4.57 14.98
C THR A 328 -25.68 -5.74 15.53
N THR A 329 -25.26 -6.98 15.23
CA THR A 329 -25.83 -8.25 15.69
C THR A 329 -24.87 -8.95 16.67
N PRO A 330 -25.32 -9.88 17.51
CA PRO A 330 -24.44 -10.70 18.33
C PRO A 330 -23.43 -11.47 17.48
N ASN A 331 -22.20 -11.61 17.99
CA ASN A 331 -21.13 -12.35 17.30
C ASN A 331 -21.52 -13.83 17.10
N ASN A 332 -21.56 -14.27 15.84
CA ASN A 332 -21.95 -15.60 15.39
C ASN A 332 -20.86 -16.30 14.57
N PHE A 333 -19.58 -15.99 14.83
CA PHE A 333 -18.44 -16.64 14.18
C PHE A 333 -18.56 -18.18 14.28
N PRO A 334 -18.27 -18.93 13.19
CA PRO A 334 -18.47 -20.37 13.16
C PRO A 334 -17.57 -21.12 14.14
N THR A 335 -18.18 -21.94 15.04
CA THR A 335 -17.47 -22.79 16.00
C THR A 335 -17.87 -24.26 15.83
N THR A 336 -17.01 -25.16 16.30
CA THR A 336 -17.28 -26.62 16.29
C THR A 336 -17.86 -27.10 17.62
N PRO A 337 -18.60 -28.24 17.65
CA PRO A 337 -19.30 -28.69 18.86
C PRO A 337 -18.45 -28.93 20.11
N ASN A 338 -17.19 -29.31 19.94
CA ASN A 338 -16.26 -29.58 21.05
C ASN A 338 -15.20 -28.49 21.22
N ALA A 339 -15.49 -27.27 20.79
CA ALA A 339 -14.57 -26.14 20.92
C ALA A 339 -14.18 -25.87 22.38
N ALA A 340 -12.91 -25.53 22.63
CA ALA A 340 -12.44 -25.16 23.98
C ALA A 340 -13.24 -23.96 24.54
N PHE A 341 -13.61 -23.02 23.67
CA PHE A 341 -14.42 -21.85 24.01
C PHE A 341 -15.55 -21.71 22.97
N PRO A 342 -16.72 -22.35 23.18
CA PRO A 342 -17.78 -22.40 22.19
C PRO A 342 -18.60 -21.10 22.08
N LYS A 343 -18.36 -20.12 22.96
CA LYS A 343 -19.10 -18.85 23.00
C LYS A 343 -18.14 -17.67 22.97
N PRO A 344 -18.51 -16.56 22.32
CA PRO A 344 -17.72 -15.34 22.34
C PRO A 344 -17.67 -14.75 23.75
N ASN A 345 -16.70 -13.86 23.96
CA ASN A 345 -16.65 -13.05 25.16
C ASN A 345 -17.95 -12.21 25.28
N PRO A 346 -18.67 -12.28 26.39
CA PRO A 346 -19.95 -11.57 26.53
C PRO A 346 -19.84 -10.04 26.49
N ARG A 347 -18.63 -9.50 26.52
CA ARG A 347 -18.35 -8.06 26.40
C ARG A 347 -17.90 -7.61 25.00
N GLY A 348 -17.96 -8.51 23.99
CA GLY A 348 -17.92 -8.16 22.58
C GLY A 348 -16.65 -8.54 21.81
N ASN A 349 -15.45 -8.40 22.37
CA ASN A 349 -14.21 -8.66 21.64
C ASN A 349 -13.67 -10.06 21.94
N SER A 350 -13.47 -10.85 20.90
CA SER A 350 -12.88 -12.20 21.00
C SER A 350 -11.84 -12.39 19.91
N GLY A 351 -10.82 -13.20 20.19
CA GLY A 351 -10.07 -13.83 19.12
C GLY A 351 -10.74 -15.12 18.68
N PHE A 352 -10.19 -15.74 17.67
CA PHE A 352 -10.54 -17.09 17.23
C PHE A 352 -9.29 -17.89 16.84
N ILE A 353 -9.41 -19.21 16.90
CA ILE A 353 -8.47 -20.14 16.25
C ILE A 353 -9.29 -21.19 15.52
N THR A 354 -9.04 -21.33 14.22
CA THR A 354 -9.73 -22.27 13.34
C THR A 354 -8.72 -23.14 12.62
N LYS A 355 -8.93 -24.47 12.66
CA LYS A 355 -8.18 -25.43 11.86
C LYS A 355 -9.04 -25.94 10.71
N LEU A 356 -8.56 -25.73 9.48
CA LEU A 356 -9.14 -26.23 8.23
C LEU A 356 -8.44 -27.52 7.80
N ASN A 357 -9.19 -28.45 7.22
CA ASN A 357 -8.59 -29.61 6.58
C ASN A 357 -7.80 -29.22 5.30
N PRO A 358 -6.92 -30.11 4.74
CA PRO A 358 -6.07 -29.77 3.60
C PRO A 358 -6.84 -29.36 2.33
N ALA A 359 -8.11 -29.72 2.22
CA ALA A 359 -8.98 -29.38 1.09
C ALA A 359 -9.79 -28.08 1.29
N GLY A 360 -9.71 -27.42 2.45
CA GLY A 360 -10.49 -26.21 2.77
C GLY A 360 -12.00 -26.44 2.85
N SER A 361 -12.43 -27.73 2.95
CA SER A 361 -13.84 -28.13 2.85
C SER A 361 -14.48 -28.43 4.19
N GLN A 362 -13.71 -28.42 5.29
CA GLN A 362 -14.21 -28.75 6.62
C GLN A 362 -13.43 -28.04 7.70
N LEU A 363 -14.12 -27.54 8.73
CA LEU A 363 -13.55 -27.14 10.00
C LEU A 363 -13.18 -28.40 10.76
N VAL A 364 -11.87 -28.64 10.98
CA VAL A 364 -11.42 -29.70 11.88
C VAL A 364 -11.78 -29.32 13.31
N TYR A 365 -11.50 -28.06 13.67
CA TYR A 365 -12.09 -27.37 14.80
C TYR A 365 -12.11 -25.87 14.57
N SER A 366 -12.98 -25.18 15.30
CA SER A 366 -13.03 -23.72 15.38
C SER A 366 -13.52 -23.30 16.75
N THR A 367 -12.82 -22.39 17.40
CA THR A 367 -13.06 -21.96 18.78
C THR A 367 -12.84 -20.47 18.92
N TYR A 368 -13.63 -19.80 19.75
CA TYR A 368 -13.26 -18.47 20.23
C TYR A 368 -12.05 -18.58 21.15
N ILE A 369 -11.32 -17.47 21.27
CA ILE A 369 -10.28 -17.26 22.28
C ILE A 369 -10.66 -15.98 23.05
N PRO A 370 -10.69 -16.00 24.39
CA PRO A 370 -11.17 -14.83 25.16
C PRO A 370 -10.16 -13.68 25.23
N VAL A 371 -9.27 -13.56 24.24
CA VAL A 371 -8.28 -12.50 24.04
C VAL A 371 -8.15 -12.18 22.56
N LEU A 372 -7.61 -11.03 22.20
CA LEU A 372 -7.23 -10.72 20.82
C LEU A 372 -5.95 -11.51 20.49
N VAL A 373 -6.01 -12.37 19.47
CA VAL A 373 -4.88 -13.21 19.06
C VAL A 373 -4.09 -12.51 17.97
N SER A 374 -2.80 -12.34 18.18
CA SER A 374 -1.86 -11.68 17.27
C SER A 374 -0.93 -12.64 16.53
N GLY A 375 -0.68 -13.85 17.06
CA GLY A 375 0.23 -14.81 16.46
C GLY A 375 -0.15 -16.26 16.73
N ILE A 376 0.20 -17.17 15.80
CA ILE A 376 -0.01 -18.61 15.91
C ILE A 376 1.19 -19.38 15.37
N ALA A 377 1.54 -20.47 16.06
CA ALA A 377 2.52 -21.45 15.59
C ALA A 377 2.06 -22.87 15.94
N VAL A 378 2.38 -23.87 15.11
CA VAL A 378 1.94 -25.25 15.29
C VAL A 378 3.14 -26.13 15.64
N ASP A 379 3.02 -26.91 16.73
CA ASP A 379 4.05 -27.86 17.10
C ASP A 379 3.91 -29.20 16.31
N ARG A 380 4.92 -30.07 16.42
CA ARG A 380 4.95 -31.36 15.72
C ARG A 380 3.80 -32.30 16.09
N GLN A 381 3.14 -32.07 17.24
CA GLN A 381 1.98 -32.84 17.71
C GLN A 381 0.65 -32.27 17.16
N GLY A 382 0.70 -31.16 16.41
CA GLY A 382 -0.47 -30.48 15.89
C GLY A 382 -1.20 -29.61 16.90
N ASN A 383 -0.56 -29.29 18.04
CA ASN A 383 -1.11 -28.32 19.00
C ASN A 383 -0.89 -26.89 18.47
N ALA A 384 -1.86 -26.01 18.66
CA ALA A 384 -1.77 -24.62 18.28
C ALA A 384 -1.25 -23.77 19.45
N ASN A 385 -0.04 -23.25 19.33
CA ASN A 385 0.53 -22.28 20.23
C ASN A 385 0.14 -20.89 19.76
N PHE A 386 -0.35 -20.02 20.63
CA PHE A 386 -0.79 -18.69 20.29
C PHE A 386 -0.32 -17.65 21.30
N VAL A 387 -0.16 -16.43 20.81
CA VAL A 387 0.07 -15.23 21.62
C VAL A 387 -1.03 -14.22 21.35
N GLY A 388 -1.35 -13.46 22.36
CA GLY A 388 -2.33 -12.38 22.25
C GLY A 388 -2.26 -11.43 23.42
N THR A 389 -3.22 -10.53 23.49
CA THR A 389 -3.29 -9.50 24.53
C THR A 389 -4.68 -9.42 25.13
N THR A 390 -4.75 -9.22 26.43
CA THR A 390 -5.99 -9.02 27.15
C THR A 390 -5.90 -7.84 28.12
N ASN A 391 -7.06 -7.29 28.47
CA ASN A 391 -7.21 -6.45 29.67
C ASN A 391 -7.62 -7.37 30.84
N PRO A 392 -6.74 -7.66 31.81
CA PRO A 392 -7.01 -8.68 32.81
C PRO A 392 -8.17 -8.36 33.75
N THR A 393 -8.49 -7.07 33.93
CA THR A 393 -9.59 -6.63 34.80
C THR A 393 -10.95 -6.71 34.11
N ALA A 394 -10.97 -6.45 32.80
CA ALA A 394 -12.18 -6.49 32.00
C ALA A 394 -12.44 -7.88 31.40
N PHE A 395 -11.37 -8.56 30.99
CA PHE A 395 -11.40 -9.83 30.26
C PHE A 395 -10.31 -10.79 30.77
N PRO A 396 -10.49 -11.39 31.97
CA PRO A 396 -9.49 -12.30 32.52
C PRO A 396 -9.30 -13.52 31.62
N PHE A 397 -8.04 -13.87 31.35
CA PHE A 397 -7.69 -15.06 30.58
C PHE A 397 -7.73 -16.29 31.47
N PRO A 398 -8.30 -17.44 31.04
CA PRO A 398 -8.32 -18.69 31.80
C PRO A 398 -6.93 -19.32 31.80
N VAL A 399 -6.22 -19.17 32.92
CA VAL A 399 -4.92 -19.79 33.15
C VAL A 399 -5.07 -21.25 33.61
N THR A 400 -4.10 -22.08 33.24
CA THR A 400 -4.10 -23.49 33.67
C THR A 400 -3.34 -23.68 34.97
N PRO A 401 -3.63 -24.73 35.74
CA PRO A 401 -2.84 -25.09 36.94
C PRO A 401 -1.37 -25.29 36.58
N GLY A 402 -0.48 -24.70 37.38
CA GLY A 402 0.98 -24.79 37.14
C GLY A 402 1.51 -23.84 36.05
N ALA A 403 0.69 -22.92 35.56
CA ALA A 403 1.15 -21.87 34.61
C ALA A 403 2.27 -21.01 35.23
N PHE A 404 3.17 -20.53 34.40
CA PHE A 404 4.28 -19.65 34.82
C PHE A 404 3.77 -18.42 35.59
N GLN A 405 2.73 -17.76 35.07
CA GLN A 405 2.12 -16.59 35.69
C GLN A 405 0.59 -16.75 35.69
N THR A 406 0.01 -16.88 36.89
CA THR A 406 -1.42 -17.18 37.07
C THR A 406 -2.29 -15.95 37.26
N SER A 407 -1.69 -14.77 37.41
CA SER A 407 -2.38 -13.46 37.49
C SER A 407 -1.53 -12.38 36.86
N SER A 408 -2.17 -11.32 36.41
CA SER A 408 -1.48 -10.12 35.95
C SER A 408 -1.57 -9.03 37.01
N SER A 409 -0.47 -8.31 37.21
CA SER A 409 -0.42 -7.07 37.99
C SER A 409 -0.80 -5.83 37.23
N ASN A 410 -0.84 -5.90 35.88
CA ASN A 410 -1.19 -4.78 35.02
C ASN A 410 -2.72 -4.69 34.84
N PRO A 411 -3.37 -3.53 35.20
CA PRO A 411 -4.81 -3.41 35.07
C PRO A 411 -5.28 -3.06 33.65
N ILE A 412 -4.36 -2.77 32.71
CA ILE A 412 -4.69 -2.21 31.40
C ILE A 412 -4.57 -3.24 30.28
N SER A 413 -3.37 -3.77 30.07
CA SER A 413 -3.13 -4.80 29.05
C SER A 413 -1.95 -5.70 29.45
N THR A 414 -2.08 -6.99 29.22
CA THR A 414 -1.04 -7.99 29.47
C THR A 414 -1.02 -9.00 28.34
N SER A 415 0.20 -9.38 27.95
CA SER A 415 0.41 -10.47 27.01
C SER A 415 -0.05 -11.80 27.63
N VAL A 416 -0.66 -12.65 26.82
CA VAL A 416 -1.01 -14.03 27.16
C VAL A 416 -0.42 -14.99 26.16
N VAL A 417 -0.01 -16.15 26.65
CA VAL A 417 0.49 -17.24 25.82
C VAL A 417 -0.31 -18.50 26.14
N GLY A 418 -0.77 -19.16 25.11
CA GLY A 418 -1.56 -20.37 25.26
C GLY A 418 -1.21 -21.44 24.25
N LYS A 419 -1.51 -22.68 24.60
CA LYS A 419 -1.41 -23.86 23.73
C LYS A 419 -2.74 -24.60 23.74
N LEU A 420 -3.42 -24.69 22.59
CA LEU A 420 -4.57 -25.56 22.37
C LEU A 420 -4.09 -26.95 21.97
N ASN A 421 -4.78 -27.99 22.46
CA ASN A 421 -4.51 -29.35 22.01
C ASN A 421 -4.87 -29.53 20.51
N ALA A 422 -4.36 -30.58 19.88
CA ALA A 422 -4.54 -30.87 18.46
C ALA A 422 -6.01 -31.00 18.03
N ALA A 423 -6.93 -31.27 18.99
CA ALA A 423 -8.36 -31.35 18.76
C ALA A 423 -9.09 -30.00 18.94
N GLY A 424 -8.44 -28.94 19.39
CA GLY A 424 -9.03 -27.62 19.65
C GLY A 424 -10.04 -27.61 20.81
N SER A 425 -10.02 -28.65 21.66
CA SER A 425 -11.04 -28.90 22.68
C SER A 425 -10.66 -28.45 24.09
N ALA A 426 -9.37 -28.16 24.33
CA ALA A 426 -8.88 -27.74 25.64
C ALA A 426 -7.55 -27.01 25.52
N LEU A 427 -7.26 -26.12 26.46
CA LEU A 427 -5.90 -25.61 26.71
C LEU A 427 -5.00 -26.71 27.29
N VAL A 428 -3.84 -26.92 26.67
CA VAL A 428 -2.73 -27.68 27.25
C VAL A 428 -2.08 -26.83 28.36
N TYR A 429 -1.85 -25.54 28.03
CA TYR A 429 -1.53 -24.52 29.02
C TYR A 429 -2.05 -23.15 28.56
N GLY A 430 -2.22 -22.28 29.56
CA GLY A 430 -2.49 -20.87 29.36
C GLY A 430 -1.86 -20.06 30.48
N THR A 431 -1.08 -19.05 30.18
CA THR A 431 -0.33 -18.23 31.14
C THR A 431 -0.37 -16.76 30.73
N TYR A 432 -0.32 -15.87 31.72
CA TYR A 432 0.06 -14.49 31.47
C TYR A 432 1.58 -14.39 31.24
N LEU A 433 2.02 -13.31 30.61
CA LEU A 433 3.42 -12.93 30.44
C LEU A 433 3.52 -11.41 30.47
N GLY A 434 3.87 -10.83 31.61
CA GLY A 434 3.96 -9.39 31.77
C GLY A 434 4.29 -8.96 33.20
N GLY A 435 4.49 -7.66 33.41
CA GLY A 435 4.72 -7.00 34.69
C GLY A 435 3.57 -6.06 35.07
N SER A 436 3.88 -4.98 35.80
CA SER A 436 2.90 -4.03 36.37
C SER A 436 2.48 -2.93 35.36
N GLY A 437 3.19 -2.75 34.23
CA GLY A 437 3.00 -1.64 33.33
C GLY A 437 3.57 -0.31 33.83
N ALA A 438 3.59 0.68 32.97
CA ALA A 438 3.92 2.06 33.32
C ALA A 438 3.06 3.03 32.51
N GLU A 439 2.72 4.20 33.07
CA GLU A 439 2.05 5.33 32.40
C GLU A 439 0.79 4.95 31.58
N ASN A 440 -0.03 4.01 32.06
CA ASN A 440 -1.19 3.43 31.37
C ASN A 440 -0.84 2.60 30.10
N ILE A 441 0.39 2.11 30.00
CA ILE A 441 0.86 1.18 28.97
C ILE A 441 1.14 -0.17 29.62
N GLY A 442 0.78 -1.24 28.94
CA GLY A 442 1.02 -2.61 29.41
C GLY A 442 2.05 -3.37 28.59
N ASP A 443 1.87 -4.66 28.57
CA ASP A 443 2.71 -5.59 27.85
C ASP A 443 1.88 -6.26 26.74
N LEU A 444 2.35 -6.22 25.49
CA LEU A 444 1.66 -6.78 24.33
C LEU A 444 2.53 -7.83 23.66
N GLY A 445 1.94 -9.02 23.43
CA GLY A 445 2.57 -10.06 22.63
C GLY A 445 2.15 -9.95 21.17
N SER A 446 3.10 -9.96 20.25
CA SER A 446 2.87 -9.76 18.81
C SER A 446 3.16 -11.01 17.99
N GLY A 447 4.26 -11.69 18.23
CA GLY A 447 4.73 -12.84 17.46
C GLY A 447 5.06 -14.06 18.31
N ILE A 448 4.84 -15.25 17.74
CA ILE A 448 5.17 -16.54 18.37
C ILE A 448 5.77 -17.51 17.35
N ALA A 449 6.79 -18.25 17.77
CA ALA A 449 7.36 -19.39 17.05
C ALA A 449 7.55 -20.57 18.01
N VAL A 450 7.69 -21.78 17.47
CA VAL A 450 7.85 -23.01 18.27
C VAL A 450 9.02 -23.82 17.70
N ASP A 451 9.94 -24.26 18.59
CA ASP A 451 11.03 -25.11 18.17
C ASP A 451 10.65 -26.61 18.11
N ALA A 452 11.61 -27.44 17.70
CA ALA A 452 11.44 -28.87 17.60
C ALA A 452 11.13 -29.56 18.94
N SER A 453 11.50 -28.95 20.05
CA SER A 453 11.25 -29.43 21.42
C SER A 453 9.87 -29.03 21.94
N GLY A 454 9.18 -28.13 21.23
CA GLY A 454 7.89 -27.60 21.62
C GLY A 454 7.98 -26.40 22.56
N ASP A 455 9.18 -25.82 22.75
CA ASP A 455 9.34 -24.53 23.43
C ASP A 455 8.74 -23.40 22.58
N ALA A 456 7.99 -22.51 23.25
CA ALA A 456 7.38 -21.37 22.57
C ALA A 456 8.26 -20.11 22.73
N TYR A 457 8.61 -19.49 21.61
CA TYR A 457 9.35 -18.22 21.56
C TYR A 457 8.37 -17.10 21.28
N VAL A 458 8.34 -16.11 22.16
CA VAL A 458 7.35 -15.00 22.11
C VAL A 458 8.08 -13.68 22.07
N THR A 459 7.61 -12.77 21.23
CA THR A 459 8.08 -11.38 21.18
C THR A 459 6.92 -10.40 21.23
N GLY A 460 7.24 -9.18 21.57
CA GLY A 460 6.30 -8.08 21.66
C GLY A 460 6.97 -6.86 22.27
N PHE A 461 6.19 -6.01 22.91
CA PHE A 461 6.75 -4.91 23.69
C PHE A 461 6.28 -4.94 25.15
N SER A 462 7.10 -4.37 26.01
CA SER A 462 6.78 -4.19 27.43
C SER A 462 7.15 -2.79 27.88
N ALA A 463 6.25 -2.19 28.65
CA ALA A 463 6.48 -0.96 29.40
C ALA A 463 6.67 -1.24 30.92
N SER A 464 6.78 -2.51 31.30
CA SER A 464 6.87 -2.95 32.69
C SER A 464 8.32 -3.00 33.17
N PRO A 465 8.74 -2.18 34.13
CA PRO A 465 10.08 -2.29 34.73
C PRO A 465 10.33 -3.61 35.45
N ASP A 466 9.27 -4.28 35.88
CA ASP A 466 9.24 -5.58 36.55
C ASP A 466 8.83 -6.76 35.65
N PHE A 467 8.93 -6.56 34.29
CA PHE A 467 8.72 -7.66 33.35
C PHE A 467 9.64 -8.85 33.68
N PRO A 468 9.12 -10.09 33.65
CA PRO A 468 9.91 -11.26 34.08
C PRO A 468 11.06 -11.53 33.08
N THR A 469 12.30 -11.30 33.55
CA THR A 469 13.54 -11.65 32.85
C THR A 469 14.29 -12.75 33.62
N THR A 470 15.20 -13.46 32.95
CA THR A 470 15.97 -14.55 33.55
C THR A 470 17.43 -14.13 33.81
N PRO A 471 18.09 -14.69 34.86
CA PRO A 471 19.51 -14.44 35.12
C PRO A 471 20.38 -14.87 33.94
N GLY A 472 21.34 -14.01 33.54
CA GLY A 472 22.24 -14.28 32.43
C GLY A 472 21.68 -13.95 31.04
N ALA A 473 20.44 -13.43 30.94
CA ALA A 473 19.87 -12.93 29.70
C ALA A 473 20.61 -11.69 29.17
N PHE A 474 20.50 -11.42 27.89
CA PHE A 474 21.19 -10.32 27.19
C PHE A 474 20.93 -8.96 27.86
N GLN A 475 19.66 -8.63 28.12
CA GLN A 475 19.26 -7.44 28.90
C GLN A 475 18.17 -7.83 29.90
N THR A 476 18.48 -7.66 31.21
CA THR A 476 17.57 -8.02 32.29
C THR A 476 16.79 -6.85 32.88
N LYS A 477 17.04 -5.63 32.38
CA LYS A 477 16.32 -4.42 32.77
C LYS A 477 15.69 -3.80 31.54
N LEU A 478 14.54 -3.17 31.72
CA LEU A 478 13.87 -2.40 30.67
C LEU A 478 14.83 -1.30 30.17
N PRO A 479 15.22 -1.30 28.87
CA PRO A 479 16.29 -0.43 28.36
C PRO A 479 15.84 1.02 28.09
N ALA A 480 14.54 1.24 27.94
CA ALA A 480 13.90 2.53 27.68
C ALA A 480 12.49 2.49 28.28
N PRO A 481 11.65 3.55 28.21
CA PRO A 481 10.26 3.48 28.66
C PRO A 481 9.46 2.32 28.08
N ILE A 482 9.81 1.87 26.87
CA ILE A 482 9.24 0.67 26.23
C ILE A 482 10.39 -0.11 25.58
N GLY A 483 10.40 -1.44 25.75
CA GLY A 483 11.42 -2.33 25.19
C GLY A 483 10.83 -3.53 24.45
N ILE A 484 11.54 -4.02 23.41
CA ILE A 484 11.24 -5.33 22.80
C ILE A 484 11.58 -6.40 23.84
N PHE A 485 10.65 -7.32 24.10
CA PHE A 485 10.97 -8.52 24.87
C PHE A 485 11.07 -9.76 23.99
N VAL A 486 11.88 -10.73 24.40
CA VAL A 486 11.98 -12.06 23.82
C VAL A 486 11.99 -13.08 24.95
N SER A 487 10.97 -13.93 24.97
CA SER A 487 10.81 -14.95 26.04
C SER A 487 10.66 -16.34 25.41
N LYS A 488 11.45 -17.30 25.90
CA LYS A 488 11.32 -18.72 25.58
C LYS A 488 10.63 -19.43 26.74
N ILE A 489 9.47 -20.01 26.44
CA ILE A 489 8.59 -20.68 27.41
C ILE A 489 8.70 -22.21 27.22
N ALA A 490 8.90 -22.97 28.30
CA ALA A 490 8.93 -24.42 28.26
C ALA A 490 7.63 -25.03 27.71
N PRO A 491 7.65 -26.24 27.11
CA PRO A 491 6.49 -26.86 26.46
C PRO A 491 5.27 -27.06 27.35
N SER A 492 5.48 -27.09 28.68
CA SER A 492 4.43 -27.18 29.70
C SER A 492 3.77 -25.84 30.05
N GLY A 493 4.34 -24.72 29.65
CA GLY A 493 3.88 -23.38 30.04
C GLY A 493 4.19 -22.98 31.47
N ALA A 494 5.00 -23.79 32.19
CA ALA A 494 5.20 -23.64 33.62
C ALA A 494 6.47 -22.83 34.02
N SER A 495 7.36 -22.59 33.09
CA SER A 495 8.60 -21.85 33.33
C SER A 495 9.13 -21.14 32.09
N LEU A 496 9.88 -20.07 32.31
CA LEU A 496 10.72 -19.45 31.31
C LEU A 496 12.03 -20.23 31.17
N VAL A 497 12.42 -20.60 29.97
CA VAL A 497 13.77 -21.11 29.66
C VAL A 497 14.74 -19.94 29.66
N TYR A 498 14.39 -18.86 28.95
CA TYR A 498 15.00 -17.54 29.10
C TYR A 498 13.98 -16.44 28.81
N SER A 499 14.26 -15.24 29.30
CA SER A 499 13.50 -14.03 28.96
C SER A 499 14.42 -12.82 29.07
N THR A 500 14.43 -12.00 28.05
CA THR A 500 15.34 -10.88 27.88
C THR A 500 14.64 -9.69 27.21
N PHE A 501 15.17 -8.50 27.42
CA PHE A 501 14.89 -7.37 26.55
C PHE A 501 15.93 -7.28 25.41
N VAL A 502 15.54 -6.58 24.33
CA VAL A 502 16.43 -6.09 23.28
C VAL A 502 16.04 -4.64 22.98
N GLY A 503 16.91 -3.70 23.30
CA GLY A 503 16.59 -2.29 23.12
C GLY A 503 17.77 -1.36 23.35
N PRO A 504 17.59 -0.04 23.10
CA PRO A 504 18.64 0.95 23.21
C PRO A 504 19.19 1.07 24.62
N SER A 505 20.49 1.39 24.75
CA SER A 505 21.10 1.67 26.04
C SER A 505 21.16 3.18 26.28
N GLY A 506 20.41 3.68 27.25
CA GLY A 506 20.43 5.07 27.73
C GLY A 506 19.04 5.66 28.00
N ASP A 507 18.98 6.61 28.92
CA ASP A 507 17.76 7.35 29.27
C ASP A 507 17.42 8.38 28.20
N SER A 508 16.84 7.96 27.07
CA SER A 508 16.26 8.88 26.09
C SER A 508 14.85 9.22 26.54
N ALA A 509 14.74 10.16 27.48
CA ALA A 509 13.47 10.76 27.90
C ALA A 509 12.85 11.48 26.67
N GLY A 510 11.79 10.92 26.12
CA GLY A 510 11.01 11.54 25.03
C GLY A 510 10.71 10.64 23.84
N GLU A 511 11.21 9.41 23.78
CA GLU A 511 10.89 8.48 22.68
C GLU A 511 9.55 7.79 22.91
N GLY A 512 8.65 8.05 21.95
CA GLY A 512 7.24 7.66 22.01
C GLY A 512 6.97 6.15 21.96
N LEU A 513 5.70 5.82 21.98
CA LEU A 513 5.02 4.54 22.15
C LEU A 513 5.30 3.44 21.08
N GLU A 514 6.35 3.52 20.25
CA GLU A 514 6.49 2.67 19.05
C GLU A 514 7.74 1.77 19.04
N THR A 515 8.22 1.30 20.20
CA THR A 515 9.28 0.30 20.26
C THR A 515 8.67 -1.06 20.61
N GLY A 516 8.73 -2.05 19.68
CA GLY A 516 8.14 -3.35 19.92
C GLY A 516 8.59 -4.45 18.97
N GLY A 517 8.59 -5.71 19.45
CA GLY A 517 8.77 -6.88 18.59
C GLY A 517 7.55 -7.07 17.69
N MET A 518 7.76 -7.29 16.41
CA MET A 518 6.71 -7.50 15.41
C MET A 518 6.55 -8.98 15.06
N ALA A 519 7.64 -9.65 14.71
CA ALA A 519 7.68 -11.04 14.29
C ALA A 519 8.87 -11.78 14.92
N ILE A 520 8.72 -13.08 15.10
CA ILE A 520 9.78 -13.96 15.60
C ILE A 520 9.81 -15.26 14.80
N ARG A 521 11.01 -15.74 14.54
CA ARG A 521 11.28 -17.08 13.99
C ARG A 521 12.37 -17.75 14.83
N VAL A 522 12.42 -19.07 14.76
CA VAL A 522 13.45 -19.85 15.44
C VAL A 522 14.09 -20.83 14.46
N ASP A 523 15.42 -20.81 14.38
CA ASP A 523 16.14 -21.72 13.50
C ASP A 523 16.37 -23.11 14.13
N SER A 524 16.97 -24.01 13.34
CA SER A 524 17.25 -25.39 13.79
C SER A 524 18.28 -25.48 14.91
N GLN A 525 19.02 -24.41 15.20
CA GLN A 525 19.97 -24.29 16.30
C GLN A 525 19.31 -23.78 17.58
N GLY A 526 18.08 -23.28 17.50
CA GLY A 526 17.35 -22.65 18.60
C GLY A 526 17.68 -21.16 18.76
N ASP A 527 18.31 -20.53 17.77
CA ASP A 527 18.51 -19.08 17.76
C ASP A 527 17.18 -18.39 17.44
N ALA A 528 16.86 -17.33 18.18
CA ALA A 528 15.65 -16.53 17.95
C ALA A 528 15.95 -15.34 17.04
N ILE A 529 15.29 -15.27 15.90
CA ILE A 529 15.38 -14.15 14.95
C ILE A 529 14.13 -13.27 15.14
N VAL A 530 14.33 -12.01 15.48
CA VAL A 530 13.27 -11.05 15.83
C VAL A 530 13.32 -9.84 14.92
N LEU A 531 12.21 -9.57 14.24
CA LEU A 531 11.94 -8.29 13.60
C LEU A 531 11.20 -7.41 14.59
N GLY A 532 11.67 -6.19 14.80
CA GLY A 532 11.04 -5.23 15.69
C GLY A 532 11.06 -3.82 15.14
N ALA A 533 10.36 -2.93 15.84
CA ALA A 533 10.32 -1.51 15.55
C ALA A 533 10.95 -0.72 16.69
N THR A 534 11.58 0.42 16.38
CA THR A 534 12.15 1.34 17.34
C THR A 534 12.13 2.77 16.81
N LEU A 535 12.07 3.75 17.71
CA LEU A 535 12.32 5.16 17.38
C LEU A 535 13.76 5.58 17.72
N SER A 536 14.55 4.68 18.33
CA SER A 536 15.89 5.00 18.80
C SER A 536 16.94 4.80 17.71
N ASN A 537 17.82 5.76 17.54
CA ASN A 537 19.02 5.66 16.72
C ASN A 537 20.24 5.06 17.47
N THR A 538 20.07 4.66 18.74
CA THR A 538 21.08 4.01 19.59
C THR A 538 20.77 2.54 19.89
N PHE A 539 19.94 1.90 19.06
CA PHE A 539 19.63 0.47 19.18
C PHE A 539 20.91 -0.37 19.06
N PRO A 540 21.07 -1.46 19.85
CA PRO A 540 22.27 -2.29 19.80
C PRO A 540 22.43 -2.99 18.45
N VAL A 541 23.45 -2.61 17.69
CA VAL A 541 23.86 -3.25 16.42
C VAL A 541 25.19 -3.98 16.60
N THR A 542 25.42 -5.02 15.81
CA THR A 542 26.67 -5.77 15.84
C THR A 542 27.66 -5.25 14.77
N PRO A 543 28.98 -5.49 14.94
CA PRO A 543 29.94 -5.20 13.90
C PRO A 543 29.58 -5.89 12.58
N GLY A 544 29.64 -5.14 11.47
CA GLY A 544 29.26 -5.64 10.15
C GLY A 544 27.76 -5.55 9.84
N ALA A 545 26.98 -4.84 10.67
CA ALA A 545 25.56 -4.61 10.43
C ALA A 545 25.28 -4.03 9.03
N PHE A 546 24.22 -4.52 8.38
CA PHE A 546 23.79 -4.07 7.04
C PHE A 546 23.46 -2.57 7.01
N GLN A 547 22.72 -2.10 8.00
CA GLN A 547 22.49 -0.69 8.29
C GLN A 547 22.94 -0.42 9.72
N PRO A 548 24.18 0.09 9.93
CA PRO A 548 24.74 0.28 11.27
C PRO A 548 24.16 1.46 12.04
N THR A 549 23.47 2.37 11.34
CA THR A 549 22.79 3.54 11.94
C THR A 549 21.39 3.66 11.37
N GLY A 550 20.47 4.15 12.16
CA GLY A 550 19.17 4.61 11.66
C GLY A 550 19.34 5.82 10.74
N PRO A 551 18.41 6.15 9.84
CA PRO A 551 18.47 7.34 9.01
C PRO A 551 18.56 8.60 9.88
N SER A 552 19.34 9.58 9.41
CA SER A 552 19.75 10.76 10.17
C SER A 552 18.67 11.81 10.47
N ALA A 553 17.44 11.58 10.02
CA ALA A 553 16.30 12.47 10.27
C ALA A 553 15.04 11.68 10.66
N PRO A 554 14.88 11.28 11.93
CA PRO A 554 13.74 10.47 12.37
C PRO A 554 12.41 11.24 12.45
N TRP A 555 12.39 12.55 12.31
CA TRP A 555 11.25 13.41 12.65
C TRP A 555 10.49 14.01 11.47
N THR A 556 10.90 13.79 10.25
CA THR A 556 10.12 14.20 9.08
C THR A 556 9.14 13.11 8.70
N SER A 557 7.93 13.20 9.24
CA SER A 557 6.76 12.36 8.91
C SER A 557 6.60 11.00 9.61
N GLY A 558 6.98 10.83 10.89
CA GLY A 558 6.57 9.64 11.68
C GLY A 558 7.25 8.32 11.23
N GLY A 559 8.47 8.39 10.71
CA GLY A 559 9.22 7.24 10.21
C GLY A 559 9.70 6.29 11.31
N GLN A 560 8.94 5.22 11.55
CA GLN A 560 9.33 4.10 12.40
C GLN A 560 10.57 3.41 11.83
N LEU A 561 11.62 3.22 12.66
CA LEU A 561 12.80 2.44 12.33
C LEU A 561 12.54 0.98 12.66
N ASN A 562 12.89 0.07 11.77
CA ASN A 562 12.82 -1.36 12.05
C ASN A 562 14.22 -1.91 12.31
N VAL A 563 14.27 -2.99 13.09
CA VAL A 563 15.48 -3.68 13.50
C VAL A 563 15.31 -5.19 13.36
N LEU A 564 16.38 -5.85 12.90
CA LEU A 564 16.46 -7.30 12.85
C LEU A 564 17.55 -7.74 13.81
N SER A 565 17.21 -8.61 14.77
CA SER A 565 18.14 -9.12 15.77
C SER A 565 18.05 -10.63 15.89
N LYS A 566 19.19 -11.31 15.95
CA LYS A 566 19.29 -12.75 16.21
C LYS A 566 19.96 -12.98 17.55
N LEU A 567 19.24 -13.65 18.46
CA LEU A 567 19.71 -14.06 19.79
C LEU A 567 20.18 -15.51 19.75
N ASN A 568 21.25 -15.80 20.47
CA ASN A 568 21.74 -17.17 20.67
C ASN A 568 20.71 -18.03 21.39
N PRO A 569 20.83 -19.38 21.42
CA PRO A 569 19.86 -20.30 22.02
C PRO A 569 19.62 -20.10 23.52
N ALA A 570 20.59 -19.49 24.22
CA ALA A 570 20.49 -19.16 25.63
C ALA A 570 19.85 -17.79 25.92
N GLY A 571 19.55 -16.99 24.90
CA GLY A 571 19.04 -15.61 25.02
C GLY A 571 20.02 -14.65 25.70
N SER A 572 21.33 -14.99 25.72
CA SER A 572 22.36 -14.28 26.50
C SER A 572 23.22 -13.31 25.66
N ALA A 573 23.17 -13.41 24.30
CA ALA A 573 23.97 -12.59 23.42
C ALA A 573 23.30 -12.46 22.06
N LEU A 574 23.56 -11.32 21.39
CA LEU A 574 23.23 -11.13 19.98
C LEU A 574 24.25 -11.88 19.11
N VAL A 575 23.76 -12.68 18.16
CA VAL A 575 24.55 -13.26 17.07
C VAL A 575 24.79 -12.18 16.03
N TYR A 576 23.72 -11.49 15.62
CA TYR A 576 23.78 -10.27 14.82
C TYR A 576 22.60 -9.33 15.15
N SER A 577 22.77 -8.07 14.86
CA SER A 577 21.70 -7.06 14.96
C SER A 577 21.98 -5.90 14.01
N THR A 578 20.97 -5.42 13.31
CA THR A 578 21.03 -4.35 12.29
C THR A 578 19.74 -3.56 12.24
N TYR A 579 19.81 -2.28 11.86
CA TYR A 579 18.62 -1.60 11.38
C TYR A 579 18.22 -2.15 10.01
N ILE A 580 16.92 -2.10 9.71
CA ILE A 580 16.33 -2.44 8.42
C ILE A 580 15.03 -1.64 8.22
N THR A 581 15.20 -0.37 7.89
CA THR A 581 14.10 0.60 7.84
C THR A 581 13.04 0.21 6.81
N GLY A 582 11.76 0.28 7.22
CA GLY A 582 10.62 -0.02 6.36
C GLY A 582 10.25 -1.50 6.30
N ALA A 583 10.87 -2.37 7.12
CA ALA A 583 10.56 -3.79 7.15
C ALA A 583 9.17 -4.07 7.74
N SER A 584 8.43 -5.00 7.15
CA SER A 584 7.07 -5.39 7.56
C SER A 584 6.95 -6.87 7.92
N ALA A 585 7.71 -7.76 7.29
CA ALA A 585 7.58 -9.19 7.50
C ALA A 585 8.94 -9.92 7.49
N LEU A 586 8.97 -11.06 8.19
CA LEU A 586 10.14 -11.91 8.38
C LEU A 586 9.75 -13.37 8.22
N ASP A 587 10.56 -14.13 7.47
CA ASP A 587 10.55 -15.60 7.50
C ASP A 587 11.97 -16.15 7.41
N ILE A 588 12.13 -17.48 7.64
CA ILE A 588 13.43 -18.17 7.57
C ILE A 588 13.32 -19.46 6.75
N ASP A 589 14.39 -19.82 6.08
CA ASP A 589 14.50 -21.11 5.42
C ASP A 589 15.06 -22.20 6.37
N THR A 590 15.10 -23.43 5.88
CA THR A 590 15.62 -24.58 6.61
C THR A 590 17.13 -24.51 6.90
N ALA A 591 17.87 -23.67 6.18
CA ALA A 591 19.30 -23.41 6.42
C ALA A 591 19.53 -22.33 7.49
N GLY A 592 18.47 -21.64 7.94
CA GLY A 592 18.51 -20.58 8.92
C GLY A 592 18.82 -19.21 8.31
N ASN A 593 18.72 -19.06 6.97
CA ASN A 593 18.76 -17.73 6.35
C ASN A 593 17.47 -16.98 6.68
N ALA A 594 17.58 -15.69 7.02
CA ALA A 594 16.44 -14.83 7.33
C ALA A 594 16.10 -13.96 6.12
N TYR A 595 14.82 -13.95 5.75
CA TYR A 595 14.26 -13.17 4.67
C TYR A 595 13.37 -12.07 5.23
N VAL A 596 13.73 -10.83 4.94
CA VAL A 596 13.00 -9.64 5.41
C VAL A 596 12.49 -8.88 4.21
N VAL A 597 11.20 -8.57 4.23
CA VAL A 597 10.56 -7.74 3.20
C VAL A 597 9.90 -6.52 3.82
N GLY A 598 9.67 -5.51 3.02
CA GLY A 598 9.02 -4.28 3.46
C GLY A 598 8.85 -3.29 2.33
N ALA A 599 8.73 -2.01 2.65
CA ALA A 599 8.62 -0.93 1.68
C ALA A 599 9.73 0.10 1.89
N ALA A 600 10.40 0.49 0.83
CA ALA A 600 11.44 1.49 0.86
C ALA A 600 11.28 2.49 -0.29
N SER A 601 11.61 3.75 -0.02
CA SER A 601 11.84 4.75 -1.05
C SER A 601 13.19 4.48 -1.75
N TYR A 602 13.55 5.33 -2.71
CA TYR A 602 14.85 5.20 -3.38
C TYR A 602 16.03 5.20 -2.38
N GLY A 603 17.16 4.57 -2.78
CA GLY A 603 18.39 4.57 -1.99
C GLY A 603 18.54 3.39 -1.04
N PHE A 604 17.59 2.47 -0.97
CA PHE A 604 17.78 1.21 -0.25
C PHE A 604 18.95 0.40 -0.87
N PRO A 605 19.89 -0.10 -0.04
CA PRO A 605 21.05 -0.80 -0.55
C PRO A 605 20.70 -2.15 -1.18
N THR A 606 21.09 -2.34 -2.44
CA THR A 606 20.93 -3.60 -3.19
C THR A 606 22.26 -4.26 -3.46
N THR A 607 22.27 -5.58 -3.64
CA THR A 607 23.47 -6.37 -3.95
C THR A 607 23.68 -6.56 -5.46
N ALA A 608 24.87 -6.95 -5.85
CA ALA A 608 25.14 -7.37 -7.23
C ALA A 608 24.30 -8.60 -7.58
N GLY A 609 23.66 -8.61 -8.76
CA GLY A 609 22.71 -9.66 -9.15
C GLY A 609 21.29 -9.49 -8.59
N ALA A 610 20.96 -8.35 -7.99
CA ALA A 610 19.60 -8.03 -7.58
C ALA A 610 18.61 -8.19 -8.75
N PHE A 611 17.44 -8.77 -8.50
CA PHE A 611 16.35 -8.84 -9.48
C PHE A 611 16.01 -7.45 -10.02
N GLN A 612 15.88 -6.49 -9.11
CA GLN A 612 15.64 -5.08 -9.40
C GLN A 612 16.59 -4.23 -8.55
N ALA A 613 17.61 -3.65 -9.19
CA ALA A 613 18.67 -2.92 -8.46
C ALA A 613 18.20 -1.58 -7.90
N CYS A 614 17.03 -1.08 -8.32
CA CYS A 614 16.48 0.22 -7.96
C CYS A 614 14.98 0.22 -7.80
N SER A 615 14.47 1.21 -7.06
CA SER A 615 13.07 1.64 -7.12
C SER A 615 12.69 2.07 -8.55
N HIS A 616 11.48 1.71 -9.00
CA HIS A 616 10.95 2.03 -10.33
C HIS A 616 9.98 3.22 -10.33
N GLY A 617 9.73 3.82 -9.18
CA GLY A 617 8.85 5.00 -9.06
C GLY A 617 7.93 4.96 -7.85
N GLY A 618 6.91 5.84 -7.83
CA GLY A 618 6.01 5.94 -6.70
C GLY A 618 6.66 6.45 -5.41
N ALA A 619 5.90 6.38 -4.31
CA ALA A 619 6.40 6.79 -2.99
C ALA A 619 7.32 5.72 -2.39
N THR A 620 7.00 4.45 -2.62
CA THR A 620 7.72 3.28 -2.12
C THR A 620 7.66 2.13 -3.10
N ASP A 621 8.71 1.30 -3.15
CA ASP A 621 8.74 -0.04 -3.73
C ASP A 621 9.05 -1.05 -2.63
N ILE A 622 8.66 -2.30 -2.85
CA ILE A 622 9.02 -3.39 -1.97
C ILE A 622 10.54 -3.58 -2.01
N PHE A 623 11.12 -3.89 -0.88
CA PHE A 623 12.45 -4.47 -0.81
C PHE A 623 12.40 -5.88 -0.24
N ALA A 624 13.38 -6.70 -0.62
CA ALA A 624 13.64 -8.01 -0.03
C ALA A 624 15.12 -8.18 0.26
N VAL A 625 15.46 -8.68 1.45
CA VAL A 625 16.84 -8.94 1.88
C VAL A 625 16.96 -10.35 2.44
N GLU A 626 18.01 -11.07 2.01
CA GLU A 626 18.43 -12.35 2.55
C GLU A 626 19.65 -12.15 3.45
N PHE A 627 19.52 -12.55 4.71
CA PHE A 627 20.60 -12.59 5.68
C PHE A 627 21.01 -14.04 5.94
N ALA A 628 22.29 -14.34 5.79
CA ALA A 628 22.86 -15.61 6.20
C ALA A 628 22.77 -15.79 7.73
N PRO A 629 22.94 -17.01 8.26
CA PRO A 629 22.83 -17.28 9.70
C PRO A 629 23.76 -16.46 10.60
N ASP A 630 24.86 -15.94 10.06
CA ASP A 630 25.83 -15.07 10.74
C ASP A 630 25.53 -13.55 10.59
N GLY A 631 24.44 -13.19 9.88
CA GLY A 631 24.05 -11.80 9.65
C GLY A 631 24.66 -11.14 8.41
N THR A 632 25.47 -11.86 7.63
CA THR A 632 25.95 -11.34 6.35
C THR A 632 24.83 -11.31 5.33
N VAL A 633 24.77 -10.25 4.51
CA VAL A 633 23.74 -10.12 3.46
C VAL A 633 24.16 -10.92 2.24
N SER A 634 23.37 -11.92 1.89
CA SER A 634 23.55 -12.78 0.71
C SER A 634 22.88 -12.21 -0.55
N GLY A 635 21.81 -11.43 -0.36
CA GLY A 635 21.07 -10.79 -1.44
C GLY A 635 20.21 -9.64 -0.93
N ALA A 636 20.07 -8.59 -1.72
CA ALA A 636 19.15 -7.48 -1.46
C ALA A 636 18.66 -6.89 -2.78
N THR A 637 17.35 -6.72 -2.92
CA THR A 637 16.69 -6.29 -4.16
C THR A 637 15.47 -5.43 -3.88
N TYR A 638 15.05 -4.65 -4.88
CA TYR A 638 13.71 -4.10 -4.95
C TYR A 638 12.76 -5.05 -5.70
N LEU A 639 11.46 -4.82 -5.56
CA LEU A 639 10.36 -5.36 -6.34
C LEU A 639 9.25 -4.32 -6.41
N GLY A 640 9.00 -3.74 -7.57
CA GLY A 640 7.95 -2.72 -7.72
C GLY A 640 7.87 -2.19 -9.13
N GLY A 641 6.86 -1.36 -9.37
CA GLY A 641 6.61 -0.66 -10.62
C GLY A 641 6.56 0.86 -10.43
N SER A 642 5.76 1.55 -11.26
CA SER A 642 5.69 3.02 -11.24
C SER A 642 4.81 3.61 -10.14
N GLY A 643 4.05 2.79 -9.41
CA GLY A 643 3.17 3.17 -8.31
C GLY A 643 3.80 2.96 -6.93
N ALA A 644 3.00 3.06 -5.88
CA ALA A 644 3.43 2.73 -4.52
C ALA A 644 3.19 1.24 -4.24
N ASP A 645 4.22 0.55 -3.79
CA ASP A 645 4.24 -0.88 -3.56
C ASP A 645 4.72 -1.17 -2.13
N ALA A 646 4.04 -2.10 -1.45
CA ALA A 646 4.36 -2.47 -0.07
C ALA A 646 4.13 -3.96 0.19
N ALA A 647 5.08 -4.63 0.83
CA ALA A 647 4.92 -6.01 1.28
C ALA A 647 4.25 -6.09 2.65
N SER A 648 3.39 -7.11 2.85
CA SER A 648 2.77 -7.42 4.15
C SER A 648 3.17 -8.80 4.69
N ALA A 649 3.55 -9.74 3.83
CA ALA A 649 3.92 -11.08 4.24
C ALA A 649 5.01 -11.69 3.35
N VAL A 650 5.77 -12.64 3.88
CA VAL A 650 6.82 -13.38 3.16
C VAL A 650 6.83 -14.84 3.60
N VAL A 651 7.12 -15.73 2.65
CA VAL A 651 7.37 -17.16 2.90
C VAL A 651 8.67 -17.55 2.21
N ALA A 652 9.59 -18.14 2.99
CA ALA A 652 10.85 -18.65 2.49
C ALA A 652 10.70 -20.08 1.97
N LEU A 653 10.86 -20.28 0.67
CA LEU A 653 10.75 -21.59 0.00
C LEU A 653 12.07 -22.37 -0.03
N GLY A 654 13.17 -21.74 0.36
CA GLY A 654 14.53 -22.25 0.19
C GLY A 654 15.11 -22.05 -1.22
N GLY A 655 16.44 -22.18 -1.36
CA GLY A 655 17.10 -21.98 -2.64
C GLY A 655 17.14 -20.52 -3.13
N ARG A 656 17.00 -19.53 -2.23
CA ARG A 656 16.96 -18.08 -2.50
C ARG A 656 15.68 -17.60 -3.17
N SER A 657 14.65 -18.42 -3.19
CA SER A 657 13.33 -18.06 -3.67
C SER A 657 12.41 -17.80 -2.48
N ILE A 658 11.66 -16.71 -2.55
CA ILE A 658 10.64 -16.33 -1.56
C ILE A 658 9.33 -16.03 -2.28
N ASP A 659 8.21 -16.29 -1.61
CA ASP A 659 6.93 -15.73 -2.00
C ASP A 659 6.64 -14.50 -1.14
N VAL A 660 6.26 -13.42 -1.80
CA VAL A 660 5.96 -12.12 -1.18
C VAL A 660 4.51 -11.76 -1.47
N ALA A 661 3.77 -11.37 -0.44
CA ALA A 661 2.44 -10.79 -0.62
C ALA A 661 2.40 -9.36 -0.12
N GLY A 662 1.52 -8.56 -0.70
CA GLY A 662 1.39 -7.16 -0.33
C GLY A 662 0.36 -6.41 -1.15
N THR A 663 0.54 -5.12 -1.25
CA THR A 663 -0.31 -4.21 -2.03
C THR A 663 0.51 -3.44 -3.05
N THR A 664 -0.05 -3.21 -4.23
CA THR A 664 0.56 -2.41 -5.31
C THR A 664 -0.43 -1.44 -5.91
N ASN A 665 0.03 -0.23 -6.23
CA ASN A 665 -0.67 0.75 -7.07
C ASN A 665 -0.04 0.85 -8.45
N SER A 666 0.96 0.02 -8.74
CA SER A 666 1.69 0.02 -10.01
C SER A 666 0.88 -0.66 -11.10
N THR A 667 0.76 -0.03 -12.25
CA THR A 667 0.15 -0.64 -13.44
C THR A 667 1.14 -1.48 -14.25
N ASP A 668 2.41 -1.45 -13.87
CA ASP A 668 3.56 -2.09 -14.51
C ASP A 668 4.38 -2.92 -13.50
N PHE A 669 3.73 -3.39 -12.42
CA PHE A 669 4.38 -4.25 -11.42
C PHE A 669 4.92 -5.51 -12.09
N PRO A 670 6.19 -5.92 -11.83
CA PRO A 670 6.78 -7.09 -12.49
C PRO A 670 6.16 -8.40 -11.98
N GLY A 671 5.65 -9.22 -12.86
CA GLY A 671 5.49 -10.66 -12.66
C GLY A 671 4.21 -11.21 -11.99
N VAL A 672 3.09 -10.61 -11.93
CA VAL A 672 1.99 -10.82 -10.96
C VAL A 672 0.95 -11.90 -11.26
N VAL A 673 0.51 -12.61 -10.18
CA VAL A 673 -0.88 -13.09 -10.01
C VAL A 673 -1.68 -12.01 -9.25
N GLU A 674 -2.38 -11.13 -9.97
CA GLU A 674 -3.13 -10.01 -9.42
C GLU A 674 -4.48 -10.42 -8.83
N PHE A 675 -4.82 -9.89 -7.65
CA PHE A 675 -6.14 -10.01 -7.03
C PHE A 675 -6.77 -8.61 -6.82
N GLY A 676 -7.18 -7.89 -7.90
CA GLY A 676 -7.90 -6.60 -7.77
C GLY A 676 -7.41 -5.46 -8.66
N THR A 677 -7.98 -4.24 -8.64
CA THR A 677 -7.70 -3.14 -9.56
C THR A 677 -7.21 -1.81 -8.97
N PHE A 678 -7.20 -1.63 -7.65
CA PHE A 678 -6.51 -0.53 -6.95
C PHE A 678 -6.13 -1.01 -5.54
N ASN A 679 -4.91 -0.77 -5.08
CA ASN A 679 -4.30 -1.43 -3.93
C ASN A 679 -4.40 -2.96 -4.05
N LEU A 680 -3.80 -3.48 -5.12
CA LEU A 680 -3.86 -4.89 -5.46
C LEU A 680 -3.14 -5.71 -4.40
N ALA A 681 -3.85 -6.64 -3.77
CA ALA A 681 -3.20 -7.74 -3.09
C ALA A 681 -2.54 -8.63 -4.17
N PHE A 682 -1.28 -8.89 -4.04
CA PHE A 682 -0.52 -9.77 -4.95
C PHE A 682 0.21 -10.85 -4.15
N VAL A 683 0.54 -11.93 -4.81
CA VAL A 683 1.53 -12.92 -4.38
C VAL A 683 2.46 -13.16 -5.54
N ASP A 684 3.76 -12.97 -5.33
CA ASP A 684 4.78 -13.16 -6.36
C ASP A 684 5.94 -13.99 -5.83
N ASN A 685 6.50 -14.84 -6.70
CA ASN A 685 7.70 -15.61 -6.41
C ASN A 685 8.93 -14.83 -6.85
N LEU A 686 9.74 -14.43 -5.89
CA LEU A 686 10.90 -13.58 -6.10
C LEU A 686 12.22 -14.36 -5.88
N LEU A 687 13.09 -14.33 -6.86
CA LEU A 687 14.49 -14.73 -6.72
C LEU A 687 15.31 -13.48 -6.36
N ILE A 688 15.73 -13.33 -5.08
CA ILE A 688 16.37 -12.12 -4.58
C ILE A 688 17.69 -11.82 -5.30
N ASN A 689 18.44 -12.86 -5.69
CA ASN A 689 19.73 -12.74 -6.37
C ASN A 689 19.79 -13.73 -7.53
N ASP A 690 19.53 -13.24 -8.76
CA ASP A 690 19.67 -14.01 -9.97
C ASP A 690 20.99 -13.64 -10.68
N PRO A 691 22.03 -14.52 -10.66
CA PRO A 691 23.30 -14.27 -11.33
C PRO A 691 23.15 -14.15 -12.87
N ASN A 692 22.02 -14.60 -13.44
CA ASN A 692 21.73 -14.51 -14.87
C ASN A 692 20.90 -13.26 -15.22
N HIS A 693 20.48 -12.49 -14.23
CA HIS A 693 19.80 -11.21 -14.46
C HIS A 693 20.85 -10.09 -14.33
N PRO A 694 21.44 -9.59 -15.43
CA PRO A 694 22.33 -8.46 -15.34
C PRO A 694 21.49 -7.28 -14.85
N SER A 695 21.78 -6.80 -13.65
CA SER A 695 21.23 -5.55 -13.14
C SER A 695 21.47 -4.45 -14.19
N GLY A 696 20.43 -4.07 -14.90
CA GLY A 696 20.47 -2.95 -15.83
C GLY A 696 20.92 -1.67 -15.12
N PRO A 697 21.35 -0.63 -15.84
CA PRO A 697 21.66 0.65 -15.22
C PRO A 697 20.46 1.15 -14.43
N CYS A 698 20.68 1.48 -13.18
CA CYS A 698 19.68 1.95 -12.25
C CYS A 698 19.37 3.42 -12.53
N LEU A 699 18.29 3.69 -13.24
CA LEU A 699 17.79 5.04 -13.52
C LEU A 699 16.64 5.40 -12.57
N ALA A 700 16.87 5.34 -11.25
CA ALA A 700 15.91 5.85 -10.28
C ALA A 700 16.26 7.27 -9.88
N TYR A 701 15.28 8.13 -9.69
CA TYR A 701 15.48 9.50 -9.23
C TYR A 701 14.25 10.07 -8.49
N THR A 702 14.50 11.05 -7.61
CA THR A 702 13.48 11.96 -7.06
C THR A 702 13.67 13.34 -7.65
N ILE A 703 12.61 14.16 -7.63
CA ILE A 703 12.65 15.55 -8.11
C ILE A 703 12.45 16.46 -6.91
N GLN A 704 13.37 17.38 -6.73
CA GLN A 704 13.39 18.33 -5.61
C GLN A 704 13.51 19.75 -6.16
N ASN A 705 12.88 20.71 -5.48
CA ASN A 705 13.21 22.12 -5.69
C ASN A 705 14.71 22.35 -5.42
N ALA A 706 15.44 22.91 -6.37
CA ALA A 706 16.90 23.03 -6.26
C ALA A 706 17.34 24.01 -5.16
N ALA A 707 16.45 24.85 -4.65
CA ALA A 707 16.72 25.84 -3.62
C ALA A 707 16.43 25.31 -2.21
N SER A 708 15.27 24.74 -1.99
CA SER A 708 14.77 24.28 -0.68
C SER A 708 14.95 22.78 -0.43
N PHE A 709 15.27 21.99 -1.49
CA PHE A 709 15.28 20.52 -1.51
C PHE A 709 13.94 19.86 -1.15
N ALA A 710 12.83 20.61 -1.19
CA ALA A 710 11.50 20.06 -1.02
C ALA A 710 11.11 19.13 -2.17
N GLU A 711 10.48 18.00 -1.86
CA GLU A 711 9.98 16.99 -2.81
C GLU A 711 8.47 17.19 -3.02
N GLU A 712 8.05 18.39 -3.40
CA GLU A 712 6.65 18.75 -3.61
C GLU A 712 6.35 18.89 -5.11
N ALA A 713 5.24 19.57 -5.42
CA ALA A 713 4.95 19.94 -6.80
C ALA A 713 6.02 20.87 -7.37
N VAL A 714 6.26 20.79 -8.68
CA VAL A 714 7.14 21.71 -9.40
C VAL A 714 6.36 22.83 -10.10
N ALA A 715 7.04 23.91 -10.49
CA ALA A 715 6.43 25.04 -11.20
C ALA A 715 7.14 25.32 -12.53
N PRO A 716 6.45 25.89 -13.54
CA PRO A 716 7.10 26.34 -14.78
C PRO A 716 8.26 27.31 -14.51
N GLY A 717 9.39 27.09 -15.16
CA GLY A 717 10.62 27.85 -15.00
C GLY A 717 11.40 27.49 -13.73
N GLU A 718 10.96 26.56 -12.89
CA GLU A 718 11.68 26.16 -11.68
C GLU A 718 12.99 25.47 -12.00
N VAL A 719 14.04 25.78 -11.25
CA VAL A 719 15.26 24.98 -11.23
C VAL A 719 15.05 23.82 -10.30
N VAL A 720 15.15 22.60 -10.82
CA VAL A 720 14.97 21.36 -10.07
C VAL A 720 16.26 20.56 -9.99
N THR A 721 16.39 19.81 -8.90
CA THR A 721 17.44 18.80 -8.72
C THR A 721 16.79 17.41 -8.79
N LEU A 722 17.19 16.61 -9.76
CA LEU A 722 16.85 15.20 -9.83
C LEU A 722 17.99 14.43 -9.12
N ARG A 723 17.67 13.73 -8.05
CA ARG A 723 18.63 12.88 -7.32
C ARG A 723 18.32 11.43 -7.59
N GLY A 724 19.33 10.64 -7.95
CA GLY A 724 19.13 9.26 -8.32
C GLY A 724 20.42 8.46 -8.38
N LYS A 725 20.38 7.31 -9.06
CA LYS A 725 21.55 6.45 -9.24
C LYS A 725 21.61 6.03 -10.72
N GLY A 726 22.75 6.24 -11.35
CA GLY A 726 22.93 5.87 -12.77
C GLY A 726 22.28 6.82 -13.78
N ILE A 727 21.76 7.98 -13.35
CA ILE A 727 21.05 8.96 -14.19
C ILE A 727 21.95 9.83 -15.06
N GLY A 728 23.26 9.63 -15.01
CA GLY A 728 24.23 10.41 -15.78
C GLY A 728 25.64 9.84 -15.67
N PRO A 729 26.65 10.57 -16.21
CA PRO A 729 28.05 10.16 -16.18
C PRO A 729 28.62 10.12 -14.75
N GLN A 730 29.58 9.23 -14.50
CA GLN A 730 30.24 9.11 -13.18
C GLN A 730 30.90 10.42 -12.73
N LYS A 731 31.52 11.14 -13.65
CA LYS A 731 32.12 12.45 -13.38
C LYS A 731 31.13 13.57 -13.70
N GLY A 732 30.86 14.44 -12.75
CA GLY A 732 29.98 15.59 -12.92
C GLY A 732 30.41 16.54 -14.04
N ILE A 733 29.44 16.99 -14.84
CA ILE A 733 29.63 17.89 -15.97
C ILE A 733 28.70 19.09 -15.82
N ASN A 734 29.26 20.29 -15.75
CA ASN A 734 28.49 21.53 -15.79
C ASN A 734 28.21 21.91 -17.25
N ALA A 735 27.01 22.33 -17.53
CA ALA A 735 26.63 22.89 -18.80
C ALA A 735 27.19 24.31 -18.95
N GLN A 736 27.43 24.73 -20.20
CA GLN A 736 27.70 26.10 -20.57
C GLN A 736 26.56 26.66 -21.38
N ALA A 737 26.09 27.85 -21.02
CA ALA A 737 25.04 28.51 -21.80
C ALA A 737 25.64 28.92 -23.16
N GLY A 738 24.97 28.46 -24.23
CA GLY A 738 25.25 28.88 -25.61
C GLY A 738 24.44 30.12 -26.02
N PRO A 739 24.49 30.50 -27.31
CA PRO A 739 23.70 31.62 -27.81
C PRO A 739 22.17 31.43 -27.62
N ASN A 740 21.70 30.17 -27.54
CA ASN A 740 20.29 29.80 -27.38
C ASN A 740 19.96 29.36 -25.94
N GLY A 741 20.86 29.68 -24.95
CA GLY A 741 20.70 29.24 -23.56
C GLY A 741 21.37 27.91 -23.24
N PHE A 742 20.98 27.28 -22.14
CA PHE A 742 21.51 25.98 -21.69
C PHE A 742 21.01 24.83 -22.57
N PRO A 743 21.85 23.81 -22.83
CA PRO A 743 21.50 22.69 -23.70
C PRO A 743 20.41 21.80 -23.07
N THR A 744 19.60 21.15 -23.92
CA THR A 744 18.59 20.15 -23.50
C THR A 744 19.11 18.71 -23.55
N GLU A 745 20.34 18.52 -24.00
CA GLU A 745 21.10 17.26 -23.94
C GLU A 745 22.54 17.56 -23.48
N LEU A 746 23.03 16.80 -22.49
CA LEU A 746 24.36 16.98 -21.94
C LEU A 746 24.98 15.62 -21.60
N ALA A 747 26.09 15.28 -22.26
CA ALA A 747 26.84 14.04 -22.02
C ALA A 747 25.96 12.77 -22.11
N GLY A 748 25.01 12.74 -23.07
CA GLY A 748 24.10 11.64 -23.30
C GLY A 748 22.91 11.58 -22.32
N VAL A 749 22.75 12.61 -21.48
CA VAL A 749 21.59 12.78 -20.59
C VAL A 749 20.58 13.70 -21.25
N GLN A 750 19.30 13.33 -21.22
CA GLN A 750 18.16 14.14 -21.59
C GLN A 750 17.08 14.02 -20.52
N VAL A 751 16.39 15.13 -20.22
CA VAL A 751 15.22 15.18 -19.32
C VAL A 751 14.03 15.78 -20.07
N LEU A 752 12.88 15.08 -20.02
CA LEU A 752 11.63 15.56 -20.64
C LEU A 752 10.57 15.77 -19.58
N PHE A 753 9.87 16.88 -19.59
CA PHE A 753 8.61 17.12 -18.86
C PHE A 753 7.43 16.94 -19.83
N GLY A 754 6.75 15.79 -19.75
CA GLY A 754 5.87 15.33 -20.83
C GLY A 754 6.67 15.13 -22.13
N ASN A 755 6.43 15.96 -23.14
CA ASN A 755 7.19 15.94 -24.38
C ASN A 755 8.14 17.14 -24.53
N LEU A 756 8.30 17.97 -23.48
CA LEU A 756 9.11 19.19 -23.53
C LEU A 756 10.51 18.92 -22.98
N PRO A 757 11.58 19.16 -23.76
CA PRO A 757 12.94 18.94 -23.30
C PRO A 757 13.37 20.03 -22.32
N ALA A 758 13.87 19.61 -21.14
CA ALA A 758 14.32 20.50 -20.09
C ALA A 758 15.77 20.98 -20.34
N PRO A 759 16.08 22.25 -20.18
CA PRO A 759 17.45 22.75 -20.16
C PRO A 759 18.24 22.16 -18.99
N LEU A 760 19.43 21.63 -19.28
CA LEU A 760 20.29 20.99 -18.31
C LEU A 760 21.40 21.95 -17.82
N LEU A 761 21.59 22.05 -16.52
CA LEU A 761 22.61 22.89 -15.87
C LEU A 761 23.81 22.06 -15.41
N TYR A 762 23.53 20.83 -14.93
CA TYR A 762 24.53 19.91 -14.40
C TYR A 762 24.06 18.48 -14.55
N VAL A 763 24.96 17.55 -14.88
CA VAL A 763 24.67 16.11 -14.93
C VAL A 763 25.79 15.29 -14.29
N GLN A 764 25.40 14.32 -13.48
CA GLN A 764 26.24 13.30 -12.85
C GLN A 764 25.43 12.04 -12.59
N SER A 765 26.09 10.92 -12.26
CA SER A 765 25.44 9.63 -12.02
C SER A 765 24.41 9.64 -10.88
N GLN A 766 24.50 10.61 -9.98
CA GLN A 766 23.61 10.74 -8.81
C GLN A 766 22.82 12.05 -8.79
N GLN A 767 23.07 12.97 -9.70
CA GLN A 767 22.42 14.28 -9.70
C GLN A 767 22.31 14.88 -11.09
N ILE A 768 21.13 15.40 -11.42
CA ILE A 768 20.91 16.28 -12.57
C ILE A 768 20.27 17.57 -12.04
N ASN A 769 20.74 18.73 -12.49
CA ASN A 769 20.05 20.00 -12.29
C ASN A 769 19.49 20.44 -13.64
N ALA A 770 18.19 20.70 -13.67
CA ALA A 770 17.47 21.09 -14.88
C ALA A 770 16.50 22.24 -14.59
N VAL A 771 16.01 22.87 -15.65
CA VAL A 771 14.97 23.90 -15.57
C VAL A 771 13.66 23.30 -16.11
N VAL A 772 12.58 23.39 -15.34
CA VAL A 772 11.24 22.98 -15.79
C VAL A 772 10.85 23.90 -16.96
N PRO A 773 10.51 23.37 -18.14
CA PRO A 773 10.10 24.21 -19.27
C PRO A 773 8.95 25.16 -18.92
N TRP A 774 9.00 26.40 -19.42
CA TRP A 774 8.00 27.43 -19.11
C TRP A 774 6.59 27.08 -19.65
N GLU A 775 6.51 26.26 -20.71
CA GLU A 775 5.29 25.77 -21.29
C GLU A 775 4.74 24.53 -20.60
N ALA A 776 5.45 23.95 -19.63
CA ALA A 776 4.98 22.78 -18.90
C ALA A 776 3.63 23.10 -18.23
N GLY A 777 2.61 22.27 -18.52
CA GLY A 777 1.27 22.42 -17.94
C GLY A 777 0.38 23.49 -18.56
N SER A 778 0.77 24.13 -19.67
CA SER A 778 -0.11 25.03 -20.40
C SER A 778 -1.35 24.29 -20.88
N GLY A 779 -2.49 24.45 -20.18
CA GLY A 779 -3.80 23.93 -20.62
C GLY A 779 -4.59 23.09 -19.60
N SER A 780 -4.10 22.85 -18.38
CA SER A 780 -4.87 22.12 -17.36
C SER A 780 -4.59 22.66 -15.95
N PRO A 781 -5.61 22.88 -15.11
CA PRO A 781 -5.39 23.20 -13.72
C PRO A 781 -4.95 21.95 -12.96
N ASN A 782 -3.77 21.96 -12.35
CA ASN A 782 -3.13 20.86 -11.61
C ASN A 782 -2.95 19.53 -12.40
N PRO A 783 -2.21 19.54 -13.53
CA PRO A 783 -1.87 18.29 -14.20
C PRO A 783 -0.67 17.63 -13.54
N GLY A 784 -0.75 16.31 -13.29
CA GLY A 784 0.45 15.49 -13.15
C GLY A 784 1.21 15.52 -14.49
N VAL A 785 2.51 15.82 -14.47
CA VAL A 785 3.39 15.73 -15.64
C VAL A 785 4.36 14.57 -15.47
N SER A 786 4.48 13.73 -16.51
CA SER A 786 5.52 12.69 -16.55
C SER A 786 6.87 13.35 -16.79
N VAL A 787 7.83 13.10 -15.91
CA VAL A 787 9.23 13.50 -16.13
C VAL A 787 10.00 12.27 -16.55
N GLN A 788 10.68 12.31 -17.69
CA GLN A 788 11.49 11.21 -18.21
C GLN A 788 12.96 11.60 -18.23
N VAL A 789 13.79 10.78 -17.63
CA VAL A 789 15.25 10.87 -17.73
C VAL A 789 15.74 9.78 -18.68
N THR A 790 16.55 10.14 -19.65
CA THR A 790 17.22 9.21 -20.56
C THR A 790 18.74 9.36 -20.43
N TYR A 791 19.46 8.26 -20.28
CA TYR A 791 20.91 8.22 -20.28
C TYR A 791 21.41 6.96 -20.99
N ASN A 792 22.29 7.13 -22.00
CA ASN A 792 22.85 6.03 -22.81
C ASN A 792 21.80 5.07 -23.39
N GLY A 793 20.63 5.60 -23.78
CA GLY A 793 19.54 4.81 -24.38
C GLY A 793 18.61 4.11 -23.39
N ALA A 794 18.91 4.11 -22.10
CA ALA A 794 17.99 3.68 -21.05
C ALA A 794 17.16 4.88 -20.56
N SER A 795 15.88 4.66 -20.25
CA SER A 795 14.97 5.71 -19.80
C SER A 795 14.18 5.25 -18.57
N VAL A 796 13.91 6.21 -17.68
CA VAL A 796 12.97 6.06 -16.56
C VAL A 796 12.07 7.27 -16.48
N SER A 797 10.83 7.08 -16.04
CA SER A 797 9.84 8.15 -15.91
C SER A 797 9.24 8.16 -14.51
N ASN A 798 9.08 9.38 -13.94
CA ASN A 798 8.35 9.65 -12.72
C ASN A 798 7.24 10.66 -12.98
N ALA A 799 6.12 10.60 -12.25
CA ALA A 799 5.09 11.63 -12.31
C ALA A 799 5.31 12.66 -11.20
N VAL A 800 5.18 13.93 -11.52
CA VAL A 800 5.24 15.03 -10.55
C VAL A 800 4.03 15.93 -10.71
N LEU A 801 3.51 16.49 -9.61
CA LEU A 801 2.47 17.49 -9.66
C LEU A 801 3.04 18.82 -10.17
N LEU A 802 2.30 19.50 -11.01
CA LEU A 802 2.69 20.80 -11.55
C LEU A 802 1.76 21.88 -10.95
N ASN A 803 2.33 22.82 -10.24
CA ASN A 803 1.63 23.98 -9.67
C ASN A 803 1.97 25.26 -10.43
N GLN A 804 1.18 26.32 -10.24
CA GLN A 804 1.50 27.64 -10.79
C GLN A 804 2.78 28.22 -10.16
N THR A 805 3.03 27.91 -8.88
CA THR A 805 4.20 28.31 -8.12
C THR A 805 4.60 27.18 -7.16
N ALA A 806 5.90 27.02 -6.90
CA ALA A 806 6.49 26.12 -5.92
C ALA A 806 7.76 26.81 -5.34
N PRO A 807 7.62 27.92 -4.60
CA PRO A 807 8.74 28.76 -4.25
C PRO A 807 9.68 28.10 -3.24
N GLY A 808 10.99 28.16 -3.51
CA GLY A 808 12.06 27.76 -2.60
C GLY A 808 13.13 28.85 -2.47
N ILE A 809 13.70 29.01 -1.28
CA ILE A 809 14.83 29.91 -0.98
C ILE A 809 16.11 29.08 -1.02
N PHE A 810 17.14 29.51 -1.77
CA PHE A 810 18.44 28.84 -1.78
C PHE A 810 19.09 28.85 -0.39
N LEU A 811 19.61 27.70 0.02
CA LEU A 811 20.25 27.48 1.29
C LEU A 811 21.78 27.60 1.16
N ALA A 812 22.42 28.26 2.12
CA ALA A 812 23.87 28.27 2.29
C ALA A 812 24.35 27.01 3.02
N ASN A 813 23.46 26.41 3.84
CA ASN A 813 23.70 25.17 4.56
C ASN A 813 22.37 24.43 4.76
N ASP A 814 22.28 23.26 4.16
CA ASP A 814 21.08 22.39 4.16
C ASP A 814 20.82 21.77 5.55
N LEU A 815 21.87 21.42 6.31
CA LEU A 815 21.72 20.83 7.65
C LEU A 815 21.13 21.82 8.68
N THR A 816 21.49 23.10 8.56
CA THR A 816 20.99 24.15 9.47
C THR A 816 19.86 24.96 8.88
N GLN A 817 19.46 24.68 7.63
CA GLN A 817 18.46 25.45 6.85
C GLN A 817 18.81 26.93 6.74
N LEU A 818 20.11 27.31 6.88
CA LEU A 818 20.54 28.69 6.76
C LEU A 818 20.38 29.17 5.32
N ALA A 819 19.60 30.24 5.13
CA ALA A 819 19.38 30.81 3.80
C ALA A 819 20.64 31.47 3.22
N ALA A 820 20.84 31.33 1.91
CA ALA A 820 21.86 32.04 1.17
C ALA A 820 21.46 33.52 0.98
N ILE A 821 21.64 34.31 2.01
CA ILE A 821 21.27 35.73 2.09
C ILE A 821 22.48 36.62 2.08
N THR A 822 22.37 37.78 1.42
CA THR A 822 23.36 38.84 1.41
C THR A 822 22.82 40.01 2.23
N ASN A 823 23.64 40.46 3.20
CA ASN A 823 23.38 41.65 4.02
C ASN A 823 23.45 42.95 3.18
N ALA A 824 22.97 44.06 3.73
CA ALA A 824 22.93 45.35 3.07
C ALA A 824 24.33 45.86 2.60
N ASP A 825 25.40 45.40 3.22
CA ASP A 825 26.76 45.73 2.88
C ASP A 825 27.43 44.81 1.82
N GLY A 826 26.65 43.88 1.28
CA GLY A 826 27.08 42.89 0.28
C GLY A 826 27.75 41.64 0.85
N THR A 827 27.85 41.52 2.18
CA THR A 827 28.45 40.35 2.83
C THR A 827 27.45 39.22 3.05
N PRO A 828 27.88 37.93 3.05
CA PRO A 828 26.99 36.81 3.36
C PRO A 828 26.45 36.88 4.79
N ASN A 829 25.14 36.62 4.95
CA ASN A 829 24.50 36.51 6.27
C ASN A 829 24.93 35.21 6.95
N SER A 830 25.20 35.29 8.24
CA SER A 830 25.55 34.13 9.07
C SER A 830 25.35 34.46 10.56
N PRO A 831 25.35 33.48 11.46
CA PRO A 831 25.33 33.74 12.91
C PRO A 831 26.48 34.61 13.43
N THR A 832 27.60 34.62 12.72
CA THR A 832 28.75 35.51 13.04
C THR A 832 28.73 36.82 12.29
N ASN A 833 27.82 36.99 11.33
CA ASN A 833 27.63 38.21 10.55
C ASN A 833 26.10 38.42 10.28
N PRO A 834 25.32 38.69 11.36
CA PRO A 834 23.87 38.78 11.26
C PRO A 834 23.41 40.10 10.60
N ALA A 835 22.20 40.05 10.02
CA ALA A 835 21.56 41.24 9.46
C ALA A 835 21.04 42.16 10.58
N LYS A 836 21.20 43.47 10.39
CA LYS A 836 20.66 44.50 11.32
C LYS A 836 19.14 44.63 11.10
N LEU A 837 18.42 44.80 12.20
CA LEU A 837 17.01 45.18 12.11
C LEU A 837 16.84 46.49 11.33
N GLY A 838 15.83 46.61 10.47
CA GLY A 838 15.60 47.71 9.57
C GLY A 838 16.49 47.75 8.32
N SER A 839 17.54 46.92 8.20
CA SER A 839 18.35 46.83 6.99
C SER A 839 17.68 46.00 5.89
N VAL A 840 18.05 46.26 4.65
CA VAL A 840 17.58 45.45 3.51
C VAL A 840 18.53 44.26 3.30
N VAL A 841 17.96 43.07 3.18
CA VAL A 841 18.69 41.86 2.80
C VAL A 841 18.24 41.36 1.43
N THR A 842 19.14 40.68 0.73
CA THR A 842 18.87 40.11 -0.60
C THR A 842 19.00 38.59 -0.54
N PHE A 843 18.03 37.86 -1.09
CA PHE A 843 18.11 36.42 -1.28
C PHE A 843 17.61 35.99 -2.65
N TYR A 844 17.97 34.79 -3.02
CA TYR A 844 17.62 34.16 -4.30
C TYR A 844 16.79 32.92 -4.06
N GLY A 845 15.95 32.57 -5.04
CA GLY A 845 15.12 31.38 -5.02
C GLY A 845 14.71 30.91 -6.41
N THR A 846 13.94 29.84 -6.45
CA THR A 846 13.36 29.29 -7.67
C THR A 846 11.91 28.84 -7.42
N GLY A 847 11.17 28.47 -8.50
CA GLY A 847 9.79 28.04 -8.39
C GLY A 847 8.77 29.19 -8.28
N GLY A 848 9.15 30.40 -8.65
CA GLY A 848 8.28 31.59 -8.56
C GLY A 848 7.12 31.63 -9.56
N GLY A 849 7.10 30.72 -10.56
CA GLY A 849 6.07 30.69 -11.60
C GLY A 849 6.18 31.85 -12.60
N ALA A 850 5.06 32.15 -13.27
CA ALA A 850 5.02 33.09 -14.38
C ALA A 850 5.51 34.51 -14.04
N MET A 851 6.33 35.07 -14.95
CA MET A 851 6.86 36.41 -14.87
C MET A 851 6.48 37.25 -16.10
N ASN A 852 6.58 38.58 -15.99
CA ASN A 852 6.39 39.52 -17.07
C ASN A 852 7.60 40.48 -17.18
N PRO A 853 8.35 40.47 -18.31
CA PRO A 853 8.21 39.58 -19.46
C PRO A 853 8.47 38.11 -19.10
N PRO A 854 7.95 37.16 -19.89
CA PRO A 854 8.09 35.73 -19.61
C PRO A 854 9.56 35.29 -19.72
N GLY A 855 9.91 34.25 -18.94
CA GLY A 855 11.20 33.60 -19.05
C GLY A 855 11.36 32.82 -20.35
N VAL A 856 12.60 32.50 -20.69
CA VAL A 856 12.98 31.69 -21.85
C VAL A 856 13.66 30.41 -21.36
N ASP A 857 13.28 29.26 -21.92
CA ASP A 857 13.85 27.96 -21.53
C ASP A 857 15.38 27.96 -21.67
N GLY A 858 16.05 27.73 -20.53
CA GLY A 858 17.51 27.75 -20.45
C GLY A 858 18.18 29.10 -20.73
N GLY A 859 17.41 30.16 -20.94
CA GLY A 859 17.93 31.50 -21.14
C GLY A 859 18.54 32.08 -19.88
N ILE A 860 19.32 33.19 -20.05
CA ILE A 860 19.90 33.98 -18.95
C ILE A 860 19.09 35.28 -18.82
N TRP A 861 18.70 35.65 -17.60
CA TRP A 861 18.03 36.94 -17.35
C TRP A 861 18.92 38.13 -17.74
N PRO A 862 18.48 39.00 -18.66
CA PRO A 862 19.28 40.16 -19.03
C PRO A 862 19.28 41.20 -17.91
N SER A 863 20.39 41.92 -17.77
CA SER A 863 20.47 43.01 -16.80
C SER A 863 19.73 44.29 -17.25
N SER A 864 19.43 44.39 -18.53
CA SER A 864 18.77 45.55 -19.14
C SER A 864 17.23 45.55 -19.00
N GLN A 865 16.60 44.38 -18.68
CA GLN A 865 15.17 44.30 -18.55
C GLN A 865 14.84 43.33 -17.43
N LEU A 866 14.27 43.88 -16.33
CA LEU A 866 13.85 43.11 -15.14
C LEU A 866 12.45 42.60 -15.30
N ALA A 867 12.26 41.29 -15.19
CA ALA A 867 10.94 40.66 -15.15
C ALA A 867 10.40 40.67 -13.71
N GLN A 868 9.08 40.85 -13.58
CA GLN A 868 8.38 40.83 -12.30
C GLN A 868 7.41 39.66 -12.23
N PHE A 869 7.09 39.20 -11.03
CA PHE A 869 6.08 38.15 -10.85
C PHE A 869 4.71 38.65 -11.32
N THR A 870 3.94 37.76 -11.94
CA THR A 870 2.55 38.04 -12.29
C THR A 870 1.57 37.82 -11.11
N LEU A 871 2.02 37.09 -10.09
CA LEU A 871 1.29 36.78 -8.88
C LEU A 871 1.80 37.60 -7.68
N PRO A 872 0.96 37.86 -6.68
CA PRO A 872 1.36 38.61 -5.48
C PRO A 872 2.50 37.92 -4.70
N VAL A 873 3.45 38.71 -4.23
CA VAL A 873 4.60 38.25 -3.42
C VAL A 873 4.54 38.89 -2.04
N SER A 874 4.72 38.09 -1.01
CA SER A 874 4.90 38.52 0.37
C SER A 874 6.03 37.75 1.06
N VAL A 875 6.68 38.37 2.03
CA VAL A 875 7.73 37.75 2.84
C VAL A 875 7.41 37.93 4.30
N GLN A 876 7.61 36.87 5.07
CA GLN A 876 7.53 36.93 6.54
C GLN A 876 8.89 36.62 7.14
N ILE A 877 9.30 37.44 8.12
CA ILE A 877 10.51 37.21 8.92
C ILE A 877 10.06 37.15 10.38
N ASN A 878 10.34 36.03 11.04
CA ASN A 878 9.85 35.74 12.39
C ASN A 878 8.32 35.92 12.50
N TYR A 879 7.57 35.43 11.49
CA TYR A 879 6.10 35.55 11.39
C TYR A 879 5.56 36.99 11.26
N VAL A 880 6.43 37.99 11.09
CA VAL A 880 6.07 39.40 10.84
C VAL A 880 6.20 39.68 9.35
N ASN A 881 5.20 40.31 8.74
CA ASN A 881 5.29 40.75 7.36
C ASN A 881 6.41 41.78 7.20
N ALA A 882 7.26 41.55 6.20
CA ALA A 882 8.41 42.37 5.88
C ALA A 882 8.16 43.13 4.56
N ASP A 883 8.66 44.34 4.48
CA ASP A 883 8.51 45.22 3.33
C ASP A 883 9.41 44.75 2.18
N VAL A 884 8.82 44.25 1.09
CA VAL A 884 9.50 43.82 -0.12
C VAL A 884 9.81 45.01 -0.99
N THR A 885 11.11 45.30 -1.19
CA THR A 885 11.55 46.44 -1.99
C THR A 885 11.84 46.07 -3.45
N TYR A 886 12.09 44.79 -3.71
CA TYR A 886 12.20 44.21 -5.05
C TYR A 886 11.79 42.73 -5.02
N ALA A 887 11.03 42.30 -6.03
CA ALA A 887 10.71 40.91 -6.26
C ALA A 887 10.62 40.67 -7.79
N GLY A 888 11.52 39.83 -8.32
CA GLY A 888 11.56 39.59 -9.75
C GLY A 888 12.76 38.76 -10.22
N SER A 889 13.07 38.86 -11.51
CA SER A 889 14.19 38.12 -12.13
C SER A 889 15.54 38.46 -11.47
N ALA A 890 16.44 37.46 -11.39
CA ALA A 890 17.81 37.64 -10.92
C ALA A 890 18.76 37.88 -12.11
N PRO A 891 19.19 39.11 -12.41
CA PRO A 891 20.02 39.42 -13.58
C PRO A 891 21.31 38.60 -13.64
N GLY A 892 21.61 38.05 -14.83
CA GLY A 892 22.82 37.21 -15.04
C GLY A 892 22.65 35.76 -14.60
N SER A 893 21.51 35.40 -13.98
CA SER A 893 21.18 34.01 -13.60
C SER A 893 20.34 33.33 -14.67
N VAL A 894 20.25 31.98 -14.61
CA VAL A 894 19.38 31.22 -15.47
C VAL A 894 17.91 31.65 -15.29
N SER A 895 17.18 31.67 -16.39
CA SER A 895 15.75 32.00 -16.42
C SER A 895 14.95 30.96 -15.62
N GLY A 896 14.68 31.24 -14.36
CA GLY A 896 14.11 30.32 -13.37
C GLY A 896 14.54 30.68 -11.96
N VAL A 897 15.64 31.44 -11.87
CA VAL A 897 16.10 32.02 -10.60
C VAL A 897 15.52 33.41 -10.44
N PHE A 898 14.95 33.68 -9.28
CA PHE A 898 14.44 35.00 -8.89
C PHE A 898 15.29 35.62 -7.76
N GLN A 899 15.14 36.93 -7.60
CA GLN A 899 15.74 37.73 -6.53
C GLN A 899 14.64 38.46 -5.74
N ILE A 900 14.81 38.46 -4.43
CA ILE A 900 13.98 39.24 -3.50
C ILE A 900 14.89 40.14 -2.64
N ASN A 901 14.53 41.43 -2.58
CA ASN A 901 15.11 42.37 -1.60
C ASN A 901 14.01 42.73 -0.59
N VAL A 902 14.29 42.52 0.68
CA VAL A 902 13.32 42.71 1.75
C VAL A 902 13.92 43.42 2.95
N GLN A 903 13.17 44.33 3.55
CA GLN A 903 13.60 45.03 4.78
C GLN A 903 13.32 44.15 6.00
N VAL A 904 14.35 43.84 6.79
CA VAL A 904 14.21 43.11 8.06
C VAL A 904 13.35 43.96 9.01
N PRO A 905 12.18 43.46 9.48
CA PRO A 905 11.31 44.24 10.34
C PRO A 905 11.95 44.49 11.70
N ASN A 906 11.46 45.55 12.39
CA ASN A 906 11.87 45.88 13.76
C ASN A 906 11.25 44.87 14.73
N LEU A 907 11.95 43.78 15.00
CA LEU A 907 11.52 42.72 15.90
C LEU A 907 11.82 43.08 17.35
N PHE A 908 10.91 42.74 18.26
CA PHE A 908 11.14 42.92 19.69
C PHE A 908 11.92 41.75 20.26
N SER A 909 13.19 42.02 20.72
CA SER A 909 14.07 40.99 21.32
C SER A 909 14.11 39.67 20.54
N PRO A 910 14.47 39.65 19.23
CA PRO A 910 14.50 38.43 18.43
C PRO A 910 15.58 37.48 18.92
N PRO A 911 15.40 36.14 18.75
CA PRO A 911 16.52 35.20 18.86
C PRO A 911 17.56 35.50 17.79
N PRO A 912 18.82 35.02 17.94
CA PRO A 912 19.92 35.28 16.98
C PRO A 912 19.65 34.78 15.54
N THR A 913 18.71 33.84 15.42
CA THR A 913 18.26 33.28 14.13
C THR A 913 16.75 33.20 14.13
N VAL A 914 16.12 33.55 13.00
CA VAL A 914 14.66 33.60 12.82
C VAL A 914 14.24 32.95 11.51
N PRO A 915 13.04 32.39 11.42
CA PRO A 915 12.54 31.86 10.16
C PRO A 915 12.21 32.98 9.17
N ILE A 916 12.54 32.75 7.89
CA ILE A 916 12.11 33.53 6.74
C ILE A 916 11.32 32.65 5.78
N VAL A 917 10.14 33.14 5.35
CA VAL A 917 9.24 32.44 4.44
C VAL A 917 8.80 33.39 3.34
N ILE A 918 8.86 32.95 2.09
CA ILE A 918 8.30 33.67 0.95
C ILE A 918 6.96 33.00 0.53
N THR A 919 5.97 33.80 0.19
CA THR A 919 4.70 33.35 -0.36
C THR A 919 4.48 34.00 -1.73
N ILE A 920 4.25 33.18 -2.77
CA ILE A 920 3.98 33.66 -4.14
C ILE A 920 2.67 33.04 -4.62
N GLY A 921 1.68 33.86 -4.99
CA GLY A 921 0.37 33.38 -5.45
C GLY A 921 -0.39 32.55 -4.40
N GLY A 922 -0.10 32.73 -3.11
CA GLY A 922 -0.73 31.98 -2.01
C GLY A 922 -0.02 30.68 -1.64
N VAL A 923 1.05 30.27 -2.35
CA VAL A 923 1.90 29.13 -2.02
C VAL A 923 3.14 29.61 -1.26
N SER A 924 3.38 29.04 -0.07
CA SER A 924 4.52 29.41 0.79
C SER A 924 5.69 28.46 0.58
N SER A 925 6.91 29.00 0.64
CA SER A 925 8.13 28.19 0.68
C SER A 925 8.23 27.43 2.00
N PRO A 926 9.00 26.33 2.07
CA PRO A 926 9.56 25.85 3.32
C PRO A 926 10.28 26.99 4.06
N PRO A 927 10.25 27.04 5.42
CA PRO A 927 10.98 28.05 6.17
C PRO A 927 12.49 27.88 6.05
N ALA A 928 13.21 28.95 5.71
CA ALA A 928 14.65 29.02 5.79
C ALA A 928 15.06 29.90 6.99
N ILE A 929 16.32 29.90 7.38
CA ILE A 929 16.81 30.60 8.57
C ILE A 929 17.60 31.84 8.18
N LEU A 930 17.27 32.97 8.79
CA LEU A 930 18.00 34.25 8.70
C LEU A 930 18.64 34.57 10.06
N ALA A 931 19.93 34.92 10.09
CA ALA A 931 20.61 35.45 11.27
C ALA A 931 20.33 36.96 11.40
N VAL A 932 19.94 37.44 12.59
CA VAL A 932 19.55 38.84 12.87
C VAL A 932 20.20 39.36 14.16
N GLN A 933 20.38 40.71 14.25
CA GLN A 933 20.89 41.40 15.47
C GLN A 933 20.22 42.73 15.66
#